data_648b68cfb42489e96da649f14b5daf22
#
_entry.id   648b68cfb42489e96da649f14b5daf22
#
_cell.length_a   1.000
_cell.length_b   1.000
_cell.length_c   1.000
_cell.angle_alpha   90.00
_cell.angle_beta   90.00
_cell.angle_gamma   90.00
#
_symmetry.space_group_name_H-M   'P 1'
#
loop_
_entity.id
_entity.type
_entity.pdbx_description
1 polymer ?
#
loop_
_entity_poly.entity_id
_entity_poly.type
_entity_poly.pdbx_seq_one_letter_code
_entity_poly.pdbx_strand_id
1 'polypeptide(L)'
;MSSIGWKPPEERDPELQEIPGFRGRLLFLRVVFALILALLVYRVSWIQQTKGQDLVELASDNQFATLTTDAPRGVILDREGRPMAINKPSFNVTITPAFLPRSPEEQQAVYERLSLLTGVPITNTVEQETLVALANPELVSTYSRLAEIYGAQVSQTLDEAGVVPRLPDSIEEIIRVNSFAPYIPAVITTGVPVDVAYRIEQESIFMPGVRVIPQPLREYPSGELTAQIIGYMGPVPNQNWIDVLGYERDDRVGWAGLESSMEIELAGQRGRRTIEQDWTGREVRQIGTAQPPEAGLNMHLTLDLALQEVAADVLSQFMERNSQTARIDEITGERTFPEVEQAVVVALNPKTGEVLAMVNYPTFDNNRFQTEVPVDYYLSLARNEYTPLVNHAISGTYPPGSTFKLVPAAAALQEGIISAERFLFDPGTIEIPNRFAPNDPGRVQPFVCWNLAGHGLMNMRLGLSQSCDVYFYKISGGFDQDGEYVEGLTVDRIDLYGRMFGYGRVQGIELPLEATGNLPTRAWKRQTQGEPWSTGDDYNLGIGQGYMTATPLQQAQMTAVIANGGFLYRPTVIHHMTDAEGNVVIVDDDSQIIARARPGRNGETILMDKDGNPLDDPTINVRFDAEGNYIYEGEVIDTLAVDQEYIRVVQEGMKMVNEHPSPEVFGTGATYIEWDSLAAAGITTAGKTGTSEYCDNIAIQRGWCRFEDIEQRRILPTHAWYVAYAPYDDPEIAVAVFVFNGGEGSAWATPVACHVIAAHFGVGQYASVTGGLTPEEAEGIPTVCNSILFFPETPQLSIAADPVEETETIDPFEGLP
;
A
#
# COMPACT_ATOMS: atom_id res chain seq x y z
N MET A 1 -53.38 -109.06 -30.29
CA MET A 1 -52.27 -108.74 -31.22
C MET A 1 -51.18 -108.24 -30.44
N SER A 2 -50.09 -108.85 -30.43
CA SER A 2 -48.88 -108.94 -29.67
C SER A 2 -48.26 -107.58 -29.21
N SER A 3 -48.17 -107.42 -27.88
CA SER A 3 -47.37 -106.48 -27.22
C SER A 3 -45.90 -106.92 -27.10
N ILE A 4 -44.97 -106.19 -27.64
CA ILE A 4 -43.54 -106.43 -27.44
C ILE A 4 -43.14 -105.54 -26.28
N GLY A 5 -42.79 -106.11 -25.14
CA GLY A 5 -42.31 -105.49 -23.95
C GLY A 5 -40.82 -105.11 -24.10
N TRP A 6 -40.49 -103.88 -23.93
CA TRP A 6 -39.15 -103.41 -23.80
C TRP A 6 -38.72 -103.45 -22.32
N LYS A 7 -37.60 -104.12 -21.99
CA LYS A 7 -36.99 -104.15 -20.68
C LYS A 7 -35.86 -103.13 -20.72
N PRO A 8 -35.71 -102.21 -19.75
CA PRO A 8 -34.56 -101.31 -19.67
C PRO A 8 -33.29 -102.08 -19.23
N PRO A 9 -32.15 -101.75 -19.68
CA PRO A 9 -30.87 -102.30 -19.25
C PRO A 9 -30.58 -101.99 -17.78
N GLU A 10 -30.06 -102.97 -17.05
CA GLU A 10 -29.56 -102.84 -15.68
C GLU A 10 -28.37 -101.87 -15.64
N GLU A 11 -28.54 -100.83 -14.86
CA GLU A 11 -27.43 -99.96 -14.49
C GLU A 11 -26.41 -100.74 -13.64
N ARG A 12 -25.23 -100.94 -14.21
CA ARG A 12 -24.08 -101.37 -13.41
C ARG A 12 -23.54 -100.12 -12.77
N ASP A 13 -23.58 -100.06 -11.44
CA ASP A 13 -22.86 -99.07 -10.65
C ASP A 13 -21.38 -99.19 -10.98
N PRO A 14 -20.70 -98.08 -11.39
CA PRO A 14 -19.25 -98.07 -11.47
C PRO A 14 -18.73 -98.03 -10.05
N GLU A 15 -18.09 -99.09 -9.59
CA GLU A 15 -17.22 -99.01 -8.39
C GLU A 15 -16.22 -97.84 -8.50
N LEU A 16 -16.49 -96.78 -7.73
CA LEU A 16 -15.55 -95.72 -7.51
C LEU A 16 -14.30 -96.30 -6.82
N GLN A 17 -13.28 -96.65 -7.57
CA GLN A 17 -11.96 -96.97 -7.06
C GLN A 17 -11.53 -95.77 -6.20
N GLU A 18 -11.48 -95.88 -4.86
CA GLU A 18 -10.92 -94.96 -3.94
C GLU A 18 -9.44 -94.81 -4.23
N ILE A 19 -9.04 -93.66 -4.80
CA ILE A 19 -7.66 -93.31 -5.01
C ILE A 19 -7.03 -93.09 -3.60
N PRO A 20 -6.05 -93.96 -3.18
CA PRO A 20 -5.46 -93.85 -1.85
C PRO A 20 -4.83 -92.51 -1.69
N GLY A 21 -5.29 -91.76 -0.66
CA GLY A 21 -4.77 -90.38 -0.33
C GLY A 21 -5.67 -89.24 -0.78
N PHE A 22 -6.78 -89.45 -1.56
CA PHE A 22 -7.64 -88.39 -2.02
C PHE A 22 -8.37 -87.68 -0.84
N ARG A 23 -8.83 -88.40 0.18
CA ARG A 23 -9.44 -87.82 1.40
C ARG A 23 -8.50 -86.97 2.18
N GLY A 24 -7.23 -87.40 2.29
CA GLY A 24 -6.17 -86.57 2.97
C GLY A 24 -5.81 -85.27 2.22
N ARG A 25 -5.77 -85.38 0.86
CA ARG A 25 -5.52 -84.16 0.03
C ARG A 25 -6.69 -83.19 0.07
N LEU A 26 -7.92 -83.68 0.10
CA LEU A 26 -9.10 -82.87 0.21
C LEU A 26 -9.25 -82.22 1.58
N LEU A 27 -8.88 -82.98 2.62
CA LEU A 27 -8.83 -82.40 3.98
C LEU A 27 -7.77 -81.33 4.08
N PHE A 28 -6.56 -81.56 3.55
CA PHE A 28 -5.52 -80.56 3.50
C PHE A 28 -5.94 -79.27 2.76
N LEU A 29 -6.59 -79.35 1.57
CA LEU A 29 -7.12 -78.24 0.85
C LEU A 29 -8.21 -77.50 1.61
N ARG A 30 -9.11 -78.25 2.32
CA ARG A 30 -10.12 -77.59 3.19
C ARG A 30 -9.46 -76.79 4.36
N VAL A 31 -8.40 -77.35 4.98
CA VAL A 31 -7.69 -76.69 6.05
C VAL A 31 -6.94 -75.48 5.55
N VAL A 32 -6.27 -75.55 4.39
CA VAL A 32 -5.60 -74.41 3.76
C VAL A 32 -6.61 -73.33 3.38
N PHE A 33 -7.76 -73.74 2.76
CA PHE A 33 -8.84 -72.79 2.43
C PHE A 33 -9.41 -72.09 3.69
N ALA A 34 -9.64 -72.86 4.79
CA ALA A 34 -10.13 -72.33 6.04
C ALA A 34 -9.13 -71.39 6.69
N LEU A 35 -7.81 -71.65 6.60
CA LEU A 35 -6.75 -70.77 7.08
C LEU A 35 -6.68 -69.47 6.26
N ILE A 36 -6.77 -69.57 4.94
CA ILE A 36 -6.84 -68.38 4.06
C ILE A 36 -8.10 -67.55 4.38
N LEU A 37 -9.23 -68.17 4.55
CA LEU A 37 -10.46 -67.48 4.92
C LEU A 37 -10.37 -66.85 6.29
N ALA A 38 -9.79 -67.55 7.28
CA ALA A 38 -9.55 -67.00 8.61
C ALA A 38 -8.58 -65.82 8.58
N LEU A 39 -7.53 -65.87 7.75
CA LEU A 39 -6.57 -64.75 7.55
C LEU A 39 -7.27 -63.57 6.89
N LEU A 40 -8.13 -63.79 5.90
CA LEU A 40 -8.90 -62.72 5.25
C LEU A 40 -9.87 -62.04 6.23
N VAL A 41 -10.61 -62.87 7.02
CA VAL A 41 -11.50 -62.32 8.05
C VAL A 41 -10.75 -61.56 9.11
N TYR A 42 -9.60 -62.08 9.56
CA TYR A 42 -8.73 -61.37 10.47
C TYR A 42 -8.24 -60.04 9.88
N ARG A 43 -7.77 -60.03 8.63
CA ARG A 43 -7.30 -58.86 7.92
C ARG A 43 -8.40 -57.79 7.75
N VAL A 44 -9.60 -58.21 7.36
CA VAL A 44 -10.76 -57.31 7.25
C VAL A 44 -11.16 -56.75 8.61
N SER A 45 -11.24 -57.60 9.65
CA SER A 45 -11.50 -57.11 11.02
C SER A 45 -10.44 -56.14 11.52
N TRP A 46 -9.17 -56.42 11.24
CA TRP A 46 -8.09 -55.54 11.62
C TRP A 46 -8.19 -54.18 10.89
N ILE A 47 -8.45 -54.15 9.59
CA ILE A 47 -8.68 -52.94 8.80
C ILE A 47 -9.86 -52.13 9.36
N GLN A 48 -10.97 -52.80 9.66
CA GLN A 48 -12.15 -52.18 10.22
C GLN A 48 -11.90 -51.57 11.61
N GLN A 49 -11.10 -52.23 12.45
CA GLN A 49 -10.79 -51.70 13.80
C GLN A 49 -9.75 -50.60 13.83
N THR A 50 -8.75 -50.68 12.93
CA THR A 50 -7.63 -49.70 12.93
C THR A 50 -7.80 -48.55 11.97
N LYS A 51 -8.52 -48.74 10.86
CA LYS A 51 -8.75 -47.72 9.82
C LYS A 51 -10.21 -47.49 9.49
N GLY A 52 -11.12 -48.12 10.22
CA GLY A 52 -12.55 -48.07 9.89
C GLY A 52 -13.11 -46.65 10.00
N GLN A 53 -12.72 -45.88 11.02
CA GLN A 53 -13.13 -44.49 11.17
C GLN A 53 -12.55 -43.59 10.09
N ASP A 54 -11.27 -43.69 9.80
CA ASP A 54 -10.58 -42.92 8.75
C ASP A 54 -11.20 -43.22 7.37
N LEU A 55 -11.54 -44.48 7.10
CA LEU A 55 -12.18 -44.88 5.83
C LEU A 55 -13.65 -44.45 5.71
N VAL A 56 -14.35 -44.33 6.84
CA VAL A 56 -15.73 -43.77 6.87
C VAL A 56 -15.66 -42.26 6.67
N GLU A 57 -14.71 -41.60 7.27
CA GLU A 57 -14.47 -40.16 7.07
C GLU A 57 -14.10 -39.86 5.63
N LEU A 58 -13.12 -40.55 5.05
CA LEU A 58 -12.76 -40.48 3.62
C LEU A 58 -13.95 -40.81 2.66
N ALA A 59 -14.78 -41.74 3.03
CA ALA A 59 -15.98 -42.07 2.23
C ALA A 59 -17.04 -40.98 2.35
N SER A 60 -17.19 -40.37 3.51
CA SER A 60 -18.07 -39.22 3.74
C SER A 60 -17.60 -38.02 2.96
N ASP A 61 -16.30 -37.69 3.02
CA ASP A 61 -15.70 -36.58 2.27
C ASP A 61 -15.81 -36.76 0.75
N ASN A 62 -15.77 -38.00 0.26
CA ASN A 62 -16.01 -38.28 -1.14
C ASN A 62 -17.51 -38.27 -1.53
N GLN A 63 -18.43 -38.41 -0.59
CA GLN A 63 -19.85 -38.33 -0.84
C GLN A 63 -20.43 -36.93 -0.73
N PHE A 64 -19.88 -36.13 0.16
CA PHE A 64 -20.30 -34.73 0.39
C PHE A 64 -19.19 -33.77 0.01
N ALA A 65 -19.52 -32.79 -0.83
CA ALA A 65 -18.64 -31.70 -1.18
C ALA A 65 -19.27 -30.37 -0.73
N THR A 66 -18.45 -29.51 -0.16
CA THR A 66 -18.84 -28.11 0.07
C THR A 66 -18.36 -27.29 -1.11
N LEU A 67 -19.32 -26.76 -1.86
CA LEU A 67 -19.04 -25.81 -2.93
C LEU A 67 -19.09 -24.40 -2.36
N THR A 68 -18.06 -23.64 -2.61
CA THR A 68 -17.95 -22.22 -2.27
C THR A 68 -18.38 -21.37 -3.46
N THR A 69 -18.91 -20.19 -3.18
CA THR A 69 -19.20 -19.15 -4.17
C THR A 69 -18.51 -17.89 -3.70
N ASP A 70 -17.69 -17.29 -4.55
CA ASP A 70 -16.97 -16.08 -4.19
C ASP A 70 -17.92 -14.94 -3.89
N ALA A 71 -17.57 -14.14 -2.89
CA ALA A 71 -18.23 -12.89 -2.60
C ALA A 71 -17.71 -11.79 -3.54
N PRO A 72 -18.57 -10.86 -3.99
CA PRO A 72 -18.09 -9.65 -4.63
C PRO A 72 -17.19 -8.87 -3.67
N ARG A 73 -15.96 -8.57 -4.09
CA ARG A 73 -15.04 -7.73 -3.31
C ARG A 73 -15.55 -6.29 -3.27
N GLY A 74 -15.45 -5.61 -2.13
CA GLY A 74 -15.84 -4.21 -1.98
C GLY A 74 -15.10 -3.30 -2.99
N VAL A 75 -15.75 -2.27 -3.47
CA VAL A 75 -15.13 -1.26 -4.32
C VAL A 75 -14.43 -0.20 -3.49
N ILE A 76 -13.41 0.46 -4.06
CA ILE A 76 -12.71 1.57 -3.42
C ILE A 76 -12.96 2.82 -4.25
N LEU A 77 -13.48 3.85 -3.61
CA LEU A 77 -13.88 5.12 -4.20
C LEU A 77 -13.08 6.25 -3.55
N ASP A 78 -12.88 7.35 -4.27
CA ASP A 78 -12.36 8.58 -3.68
C ASP A 78 -13.46 9.32 -2.90
N ARG A 79 -13.16 10.50 -2.35
CA ARG A 79 -14.11 11.32 -1.59
C ARG A 79 -15.31 11.81 -2.40
N GLU A 80 -15.18 11.90 -3.72
CA GLU A 80 -16.23 12.33 -4.66
C GLU A 80 -17.00 11.14 -5.28
N GLY A 81 -16.68 9.90 -4.86
CA GLY A 81 -17.28 8.68 -5.39
C GLY A 81 -16.68 8.20 -6.71
N ARG A 82 -15.54 8.75 -7.16
CA ARG A 82 -14.85 8.27 -8.36
C ARG A 82 -14.14 6.94 -8.08
N PRO A 83 -14.21 5.96 -9.00
CA PRO A 83 -13.70 4.63 -8.76
C PRO A 83 -12.15 4.59 -8.78
N MET A 84 -11.57 3.99 -7.74
CA MET A 84 -10.13 3.74 -7.61
C MET A 84 -9.78 2.26 -7.70
N ALA A 85 -10.67 1.37 -7.22
CA ALA A 85 -10.58 -0.07 -7.44
C ALA A 85 -11.98 -0.66 -7.60
N ILE A 86 -12.20 -1.38 -8.71
CA ILE A 86 -13.49 -1.97 -9.07
C ILE A 86 -13.33 -3.43 -9.48
N ASN A 87 -14.47 -4.13 -9.57
CA ASN A 87 -14.53 -5.51 -10.04
C ASN A 87 -15.03 -5.53 -11.49
N LYS A 88 -14.14 -5.74 -12.44
CA LYS A 88 -14.49 -5.84 -13.85
C LYS A 88 -15.00 -7.24 -14.16
N PRO A 89 -16.17 -7.39 -14.83
CA PRO A 89 -16.64 -8.67 -15.28
C PRO A 89 -15.60 -9.36 -16.15
N SER A 90 -15.20 -10.55 -15.78
CA SER A 90 -14.23 -11.38 -16.49
C SER A 90 -14.57 -12.84 -16.33
N PHE A 91 -13.96 -13.68 -17.14
CA PHE A 91 -14.28 -15.10 -17.22
C PHE A 91 -13.00 -15.93 -17.24
N ASN A 92 -13.04 -17.06 -16.55
CA ASN A 92 -12.04 -18.11 -16.68
C ASN A 92 -12.55 -19.19 -17.63
N VAL A 93 -11.66 -19.67 -18.48
CA VAL A 93 -11.95 -20.82 -19.33
C VAL A 93 -11.34 -22.06 -18.70
N THR A 94 -12.18 -23.04 -18.40
CA THR A 94 -11.78 -24.28 -17.76
C THR A 94 -12.03 -25.46 -18.66
N ILE A 95 -11.28 -26.56 -18.46
CA ILE A 95 -11.47 -27.83 -19.11
C ILE A 95 -11.55 -28.94 -18.08
N THR A 96 -12.58 -29.78 -18.17
CA THR A 96 -12.71 -30.96 -17.30
C THR A 96 -12.27 -32.19 -18.09
N PRO A 97 -11.10 -32.79 -17.80
CA PRO A 97 -10.51 -33.86 -18.59
C PRO A 97 -11.43 -35.09 -18.77
N ALA A 98 -12.22 -35.43 -17.74
CA ALA A 98 -13.15 -36.57 -17.76
C ALA A 98 -14.27 -36.43 -18.79
N PHE A 99 -14.62 -35.25 -19.23
CA PHE A 99 -15.69 -34.96 -20.18
C PHE A 99 -15.18 -34.78 -21.63
N LEU A 100 -13.86 -34.85 -21.82
CA LEU A 100 -13.28 -34.83 -23.15
C LEU A 100 -13.68 -36.06 -23.97
N PRO A 101 -13.76 -35.93 -25.31
CA PRO A 101 -14.00 -37.08 -26.21
C PRO A 101 -12.97 -38.18 -25.99
N ARG A 102 -13.36 -39.45 -26.26
CA ARG A 102 -12.45 -40.59 -26.10
C ARG A 102 -11.48 -40.75 -27.29
N SER A 103 -11.83 -40.23 -28.48
CA SER A 103 -10.98 -40.25 -29.66
C SER A 103 -9.89 -39.19 -29.56
N PRO A 104 -8.59 -39.54 -29.77
CA PRO A 104 -7.52 -38.53 -29.80
C PRO A 104 -7.72 -37.46 -30.88
N GLU A 105 -8.33 -37.83 -32.02
CA GLU A 105 -8.62 -36.91 -33.11
C GLU A 105 -9.67 -35.85 -32.69
N GLU A 106 -10.71 -36.29 -31.97
CA GLU A 106 -11.74 -35.38 -31.45
C GLU A 106 -11.20 -34.51 -30.29
N GLN A 107 -10.32 -35.05 -29.43
CA GLN A 107 -9.63 -34.25 -28.42
C GLN A 107 -8.77 -33.13 -29.06
N GLN A 108 -8.01 -33.51 -30.08
CA GLN A 108 -7.17 -32.53 -30.79
C GLN A 108 -8.01 -31.41 -31.43
N ALA A 109 -9.18 -31.74 -31.97
CA ALA A 109 -10.10 -30.73 -32.51
C ALA A 109 -10.62 -29.77 -31.43
N VAL A 110 -10.88 -30.26 -30.20
CA VAL A 110 -11.24 -29.42 -29.05
C VAL A 110 -10.06 -28.49 -28.72
N TYR A 111 -8.83 -28.99 -28.65
CA TYR A 111 -7.65 -28.20 -28.31
C TYR A 111 -7.36 -27.15 -29.36
N GLU A 112 -7.46 -27.49 -30.64
CA GLU A 112 -7.25 -26.53 -31.74
C GLU A 112 -8.27 -25.39 -31.68
N ARG A 113 -9.54 -25.71 -31.41
CA ARG A 113 -10.61 -24.72 -31.32
C ARG A 113 -10.46 -23.84 -30.09
N LEU A 114 -10.12 -24.42 -28.93
CA LEU A 114 -9.86 -23.72 -27.69
C LEU A 114 -8.63 -22.81 -27.81
N SER A 115 -7.55 -23.29 -28.39
CA SER A 115 -6.34 -22.52 -28.66
C SER A 115 -6.61 -21.32 -29.57
N LEU A 116 -7.43 -21.49 -30.62
CA LEU A 116 -7.81 -20.42 -31.54
C LEU A 116 -8.60 -19.30 -30.81
N LEU A 117 -9.47 -19.66 -29.87
CA LEU A 117 -10.32 -18.72 -29.15
C LEU A 117 -9.61 -18.03 -27.97
N THR A 118 -8.72 -18.75 -27.28
CA THR A 118 -8.05 -18.26 -26.07
C THR A 118 -6.63 -17.74 -26.31
N GLY A 119 -6.01 -18.11 -27.44
CA GLY A 119 -4.59 -17.83 -27.69
C GLY A 119 -3.62 -18.76 -26.94
N VAL A 120 -4.11 -19.68 -26.08
CA VAL A 120 -3.25 -20.61 -25.35
C VAL A 120 -2.72 -21.68 -26.29
N PRO A 121 -1.40 -21.93 -26.38
CA PRO A 121 -0.83 -22.94 -27.27
C PRO A 121 -1.27 -24.35 -26.88
N ILE A 122 -1.42 -25.23 -27.87
CA ILE A 122 -1.81 -26.64 -27.62
C ILE A 122 -0.66 -27.36 -26.92
N THR A 123 0.55 -27.24 -27.45
CA THR A 123 1.78 -27.88 -26.94
C THR A 123 2.86 -26.85 -26.70
N ASN A 124 3.68 -27.07 -25.70
CA ASN A 124 4.83 -26.24 -25.40
C ASN A 124 6.05 -26.72 -26.19
N THR A 125 6.41 -26.02 -27.27
CA THR A 125 7.67 -26.22 -27.98
C THR A 125 8.74 -25.29 -27.42
N VAL A 126 9.13 -25.48 -26.16
CA VAL A 126 10.25 -24.72 -25.60
C VAL A 126 11.54 -25.45 -25.93
N GLU A 127 12.37 -24.81 -26.74
CA GLU A 127 13.71 -25.28 -27.01
C GLU A 127 14.54 -25.33 -25.72
N GLN A 128 15.39 -26.35 -25.60
CA GLN A 128 16.19 -26.65 -24.41
C GLN A 128 17.12 -25.50 -23.97
N GLU A 129 17.40 -24.53 -24.85
CA GLU A 129 18.19 -23.32 -24.57
C GLU A 129 17.49 -22.33 -23.64
N THR A 130 16.15 -22.25 -23.66
CA THR A 130 15.38 -21.38 -22.78
C THR A 130 15.34 -21.93 -21.34
N LEU A 131 15.37 -23.24 -21.16
CA LEU A 131 15.45 -23.88 -19.84
C LEU A 131 16.79 -23.63 -19.15
N VAL A 132 17.87 -23.49 -19.91
CA VAL A 132 19.22 -23.17 -19.39
C VAL A 132 19.33 -21.70 -19.00
N ALA A 133 18.63 -20.80 -19.69
CA ALA A 133 18.59 -19.37 -19.36
C ALA A 133 17.79 -19.08 -18.08
N LEU A 134 16.76 -19.88 -17.81
CA LEU A 134 15.93 -19.78 -16.59
C LEU A 134 16.60 -20.39 -15.33
N ALA A 135 17.62 -21.22 -15.50
CA ALA A 135 18.44 -21.77 -14.42
C ALA A 135 19.57 -20.83 -13.96
N ASN A 136 19.45 -19.54 -14.21
CA ASN A 136 20.46 -18.55 -13.79
C ASN A 136 20.49 -18.44 -12.26
N PRO A 137 21.67 -18.64 -11.59
CA PRO A 137 21.82 -18.54 -10.14
C PRO A 137 21.37 -17.19 -9.53
N GLU A 138 21.40 -16.11 -10.30
CA GLU A 138 20.91 -14.78 -9.88
C GLU A 138 19.40 -14.73 -9.72
N LEU A 139 18.64 -15.43 -10.56
CA LEU A 139 17.19 -15.57 -10.44
C LEU A 139 16.82 -16.35 -9.18
N VAL A 140 17.53 -17.44 -8.88
CA VAL A 140 17.33 -18.24 -7.66
C VAL A 140 17.60 -17.42 -6.41
N SER A 141 18.66 -16.59 -6.39
CA SER A 141 18.97 -15.72 -5.25
C SER A 141 17.93 -14.62 -5.03
N THR A 142 17.29 -14.15 -6.10
CA THR A 142 16.25 -13.13 -6.05
C THR A 142 14.92 -13.71 -5.57
N TYR A 143 14.56 -14.93 -6.02
CA TYR A 143 13.41 -15.66 -5.48
C TYR A 143 13.60 -16.03 -4.00
N SER A 144 14.81 -16.36 -3.56
CA SER A 144 15.12 -16.62 -2.15
C SER A 144 14.98 -15.37 -1.29
N ARG A 145 15.35 -14.19 -1.81
CA ARG A 145 15.11 -12.90 -1.14
C ARG A 145 13.64 -12.53 -1.07
N LEU A 146 12.86 -12.82 -2.11
CA LEU A 146 11.42 -12.63 -2.12
C LEU A 146 10.72 -13.55 -1.11
N ALA A 147 11.20 -14.78 -0.97
CA ALA A 147 10.72 -15.73 0.02
C ALA A 147 11.06 -15.30 1.47
N GLU A 148 12.18 -14.64 1.69
CA GLU A 148 12.52 -14.03 2.99
C GLU A 148 11.58 -12.87 3.34
N ILE A 149 11.16 -12.09 2.35
CA ILE A 149 10.26 -10.94 2.54
C ILE A 149 8.80 -11.39 2.68
N TYR A 150 8.37 -12.39 1.92
CA TYR A 150 6.96 -12.79 1.78
C TYR A 150 6.61 -14.19 2.32
N GLY A 151 7.55 -14.89 2.94
CA GLY A 151 7.33 -16.16 3.67
C GLY A 151 8.21 -17.34 3.24
N ALA A 152 8.63 -18.09 4.23
CA ALA A 152 9.63 -19.17 4.10
C ALA A 152 9.22 -20.37 3.22
N GLN A 153 7.95 -20.53 2.85
CA GLN A 153 7.45 -21.70 2.10
C GLN A 153 7.81 -21.69 0.61
N VAL A 154 7.90 -20.52 -0.02
CA VAL A 154 8.35 -20.41 -1.43
C VAL A 154 9.82 -20.83 -1.56
N SER A 155 10.64 -20.51 -0.57
CA SER A 155 12.04 -20.92 -0.47
C SER A 155 12.21 -22.45 -0.41
N GLN A 156 11.40 -23.12 0.42
CA GLN A 156 11.55 -24.56 0.67
C GLN A 156 11.20 -25.40 -0.56
N THR A 157 10.18 -25.00 -1.33
CA THR A 157 9.77 -25.70 -2.56
C THR A 157 10.79 -25.49 -3.71
N LEU A 158 11.46 -24.36 -3.74
CA LEU A 158 12.50 -24.04 -4.73
C LEU A 158 13.83 -24.73 -4.43
N ASP A 159 14.20 -24.84 -3.13
CA ASP A 159 15.45 -25.48 -2.68
C ASP A 159 15.39 -27.02 -2.81
N GLU A 160 14.22 -27.63 -2.54
CA GLU A 160 14.06 -29.08 -2.60
C GLU A 160 13.97 -29.63 -4.04
N ALA A 161 13.48 -28.84 -5.00
CA ALA A 161 13.25 -29.27 -6.37
C ALA A 161 14.36 -28.92 -7.36
N GLY A 162 15.22 -27.92 -7.05
CA GLY A 162 16.23 -27.41 -7.98
C GLY A 162 15.65 -26.87 -9.31
N VAL A 163 14.33 -26.63 -9.34
CA VAL A 163 13.59 -26.21 -10.54
C VAL A 163 12.63 -25.11 -10.14
N VAL A 164 12.69 -24.00 -10.85
CA VAL A 164 11.64 -22.98 -10.77
C VAL A 164 10.33 -23.63 -11.21
N PRO A 165 9.27 -23.67 -10.36
CA PRO A 165 7.99 -24.25 -10.78
C PRO A 165 7.46 -23.44 -11.95
N ARG A 166 7.45 -24.02 -13.12
CA ARG A 166 6.85 -23.41 -14.30
C ARG A 166 5.36 -23.73 -14.27
N LEU A 167 4.52 -22.69 -14.28
CA LEU A 167 3.10 -22.89 -14.51
C LEU A 167 2.90 -23.54 -15.88
N PRO A 168 2.00 -24.52 -16.01
CA PRO A 168 1.69 -25.13 -17.27
C PRO A 168 1.12 -24.05 -18.21
N ASP A 169 1.78 -23.82 -19.33
CA ASP A 169 1.47 -22.77 -20.30
C ASP A 169 0.93 -23.30 -21.65
N SER A 170 0.57 -24.56 -21.69
CA SER A 170 -0.09 -25.19 -22.85
C SER A 170 -1.26 -26.06 -22.41
N ILE A 171 -2.25 -26.20 -23.30
CA ILE A 171 -3.47 -26.97 -23.02
C ILE A 171 -3.14 -28.41 -22.63
N GLU A 172 -2.24 -29.08 -23.36
CA GLU A 172 -1.85 -30.47 -23.06
C GLU A 172 -1.14 -30.59 -21.71
N GLU A 173 -0.29 -29.64 -21.37
CA GLU A 173 0.45 -29.63 -20.10
C GLU A 173 -0.50 -29.40 -18.91
N ILE A 174 -1.43 -28.46 -19.03
CA ILE A 174 -2.46 -28.20 -18.02
C ILE A 174 -3.28 -29.46 -17.76
N ILE A 175 -3.73 -30.15 -18.84
CA ILE A 175 -4.49 -31.41 -18.72
C ILE A 175 -3.64 -32.52 -18.12
N ARG A 176 -2.36 -32.61 -18.50
CA ARG A 176 -1.45 -33.64 -17.99
C ARG A 176 -1.21 -33.47 -16.47
N VAL A 177 -0.98 -32.25 -16.01
CA VAL A 177 -0.78 -31.97 -14.58
C VAL A 177 -2.02 -32.26 -13.77
N ASN A 178 -3.21 -31.97 -14.31
CA ASN A 178 -4.49 -32.23 -13.65
C ASN A 178 -5.07 -33.63 -13.89
N SER A 179 -4.33 -34.52 -14.55
CA SER A 179 -4.80 -35.88 -14.89
C SER A 179 -5.11 -36.81 -13.70
N PHE A 180 -4.56 -36.51 -12.53
CA PHE A 180 -4.83 -37.23 -11.28
C PHE A 180 -6.22 -36.91 -10.70
N ALA A 181 -6.85 -35.80 -11.08
CA ALA A 181 -8.17 -35.38 -10.68
C ALA A 181 -9.05 -35.06 -11.92
N PRO A 182 -9.37 -36.03 -12.76
CA PRO A 182 -9.92 -35.77 -14.10
C PRO A 182 -11.33 -35.16 -14.11
N TYR A 183 -12.03 -35.20 -12.99
CA TYR A 183 -13.36 -34.57 -12.83
C TYR A 183 -13.33 -33.17 -12.28
N ILE A 184 -12.18 -32.70 -11.83
CA ILE A 184 -11.99 -31.31 -11.39
C ILE A 184 -11.69 -30.44 -12.61
N PRO A 185 -12.38 -29.30 -12.80
CA PRO A 185 -12.07 -28.36 -13.87
C PRO A 185 -10.65 -27.79 -13.73
N ALA A 186 -9.85 -27.92 -14.77
CA ALA A 186 -8.54 -27.30 -14.84
C ALA A 186 -8.66 -25.95 -15.56
N VAL A 187 -8.10 -24.87 -14.99
CA VAL A 187 -8.13 -23.53 -15.58
C VAL A 187 -7.14 -23.49 -16.76
N ILE A 188 -7.65 -23.18 -17.95
CA ILE A 188 -6.84 -23.02 -19.19
C ILE A 188 -6.30 -21.60 -19.28
N THR A 189 -7.16 -20.61 -19.00
CA THR A 189 -6.79 -19.20 -19.00
C THR A 189 -7.76 -18.40 -18.15
N THR A 190 -7.28 -17.30 -17.62
CA THR A 190 -8.03 -16.35 -16.77
C THR A 190 -8.17 -15.02 -17.48
N GLY A 191 -9.12 -14.19 -17.05
CA GLY A 191 -9.21 -12.83 -17.55
C GLY A 191 -9.75 -12.72 -19.00
N VAL A 192 -10.51 -13.69 -19.46
CA VAL A 192 -11.01 -13.70 -20.84
C VAL A 192 -12.08 -12.63 -21.03
N PRO A 193 -12.00 -11.80 -22.09
CA PRO A 193 -13.02 -10.81 -22.39
C PRO A 193 -14.42 -11.43 -22.64
N VAL A 194 -15.45 -10.65 -22.33
CA VAL A 194 -16.85 -11.09 -22.40
C VAL A 194 -17.23 -11.63 -23.77
N ASP A 195 -16.77 -11.02 -24.85
CA ASP A 195 -17.05 -11.45 -26.23
C ASP A 195 -16.41 -12.81 -26.57
N VAL A 196 -15.21 -13.08 -26.06
CA VAL A 196 -14.55 -14.39 -26.22
C VAL A 196 -15.23 -15.45 -25.36
N ALA A 197 -15.63 -15.10 -24.13
CA ALA A 197 -16.37 -15.98 -23.24
C ALA A 197 -17.68 -16.44 -23.85
N TYR A 198 -18.47 -15.52 -24.40
CA TYR A 198 -19.72 -15.84 -25.11
C TYR A 198 -19.49 -16.69 -26.36
N ARG A 199 -18.42 -16.49 -27.13
CA ARG A 199 -18.08 -17.36 -28.26
C ARG A 199 -17.78 -18.77 -27.82
N ILE A 200 -16.99 -18.93 -26.72
CA ILE A 200 -16.69 -20.26 -26.17
C ILE A 200 -17.97 -20.95 -25.71
N GLU A 201 -18.86 -20.22 -25.04
CA GLU A 201 -20.14 -20.79 -24.57
C GLU A 201 -21.06 -21.18 -25.72
N GLN A 202 -21.17 -20.33 -26.77
CA GLN A 202 -21.92 -20.68 -27.99
C GLN A 202 -21.36 -21.92 -28.71
N GLU A 203 -20.05 -22.13 -28.65
CA GLU A 203 -19.35 -23.23 -29.29
C GLU A 203 -19.16 -24.46 -28.39
N SER A 204 -19.63 -24.39 -27.13
CA SER A 204 -19.47 -25.42 -26.11
C SER A 204 -19.93 -26.81 -26.55
N ILE A 205 -20.92 -26.89 -27.44
CA ILE A 205 -21.40 -28.15 -28.04
C ILE A 205 -20.30 -28.89 -28.86
N PHE A 206 -19.33 -28.14 -29.41
CA PHE A 206 -18.20 -28.64 -30.17
C PHE A 206 -16.94 -28.79 -29.30
N MET A 207 -16.99 -28.35 -28.04
CA MET A 207 -15.90 -28.45 -27.09
C MET A 207 -16.33 -29.12 -25.78
N PRO A 208 -16.68 -30.43 -25.82
CA PRO A 208 -17.08 -31.15 -24.62
C PRO A 208 -16.01 -31.04 -23.52
N GLY A 209 -16.43 -30.78 -22.30
CA GLY A 209 -15.54 -30.58 -21.16
C GLY A 209 -15.02 -29.14 -20.96
N VAL A 210 -15.17 -28.26 -21.93
CA VAL A 210 -14.83 -26.84 -21.79
C VAL A 210 -16.01 -26.09 -21.18
N ARG A 211 -15.72 -25.22 -20.21
CA ARG A 211 -16.70 -24.36 -19.55
C ARG A 211 -16.11 -22.95 -19.34
N VAL A 212 -17.01 -22.00 -19.34
CA VAL A 212 -16.69 -20.61 -18.95
C VAL A 212 -17.22 -20.38 -17.53
N ILE A 213 -16.37 -19.90 -16.65
CA ILE A 213 -16.73 -19.61 -15.25
C ILE A 213 -16.53 -18.11 -15.03
N PRO A 214 -17.57 -17.37 -14.61
CA PRO A 214 -17.43 -15.95 -14.28
C PRO A 214 -16.47 -15.81 -13.08
N GLN A 215 -15.45 -14.98 -13.25
CA GLN A 215 -14.54 -14.60 -12.18
C GLN A 215 -14.18 -13.12 -12.35
N PRO A 216 -14.68 -12.24 -11.48
CA PRO A 216 -14.38 -10.81 -11.56
C PRO A 216 -12.87 -10.55 -11.46
N LEU A 217 -12.38 -9.67 -12.31
CA LEU A 217 -11.00 -9.19 -12.30
C LEU A 217 -10.92 -7.87 -11.56
N ARG A 218 -9.98 -7.73 -10.64
CA ARG A 218 -9.76 -6.46 -9.94
C ARG A 218 -9.09 -5.46 -10.87
N GLU A 219 -9.72 -4.32 -11.12
CA GLU A 219 -9.22 -3.25 -11.96
C GLU A 219 -8.97 -1.99 -11.11
N TYR A 220 -7.89 -1.28 -11.40
CA TYR A 220 -7.48 -0.07 -10.71
C TYR A 220 -7.51 1.12 -11.67
N PRO A 221 -8.65 1.81 -11.82
CA PRO A 221 -8.79 2.94 -12.75
C PRO A 221 -7.80 4.07 -12.49
N SER A 222 -7.43 4.30 -11.22
CA SER A 222 -6.42 5.28 -10.83
C SER A 222 -4.97 4.84 -11.09
N GLY A 223 -4.73 3.54 -11.35
CA GLY A 223 -3.44 2.99 -11.77
C GLY A 223 -2.25 3.47 -10.95
N GLU A 224 -1.23 3.94 -11.67
CA GLU A 224 0.04 4.42 -11.08
C GLU A 224 -0.14 5.58 -10.10
N LEU A 225 -1.21 6.36 -10.24
CA LEU A 225 -1.46 7.55 -9.43
C LEU A 225 -1.65 7.24 -7.94
N THR A 226 -2.16 6.04 -7.62
CA THR A 226 -2.51 5.64 -6.25
C THR A 226 -2.00 4.24 -5.88
N ALA A 227 -1.08 3.70 -6.68
CA ALA A 227 -0.63 2.31 -6.55
C ALA A 227 -0.08 1.96 -5.15
N GLN A 228 0.68 2.87 -4.51
CA GLN A 228 1.21 2.62 -3.16
C GLN A 228 0.15 2.74 -2.06
N ILE A 229 -0.98 3.42 -2.34
CA ILE A 229 -2.08 3.58 -1.37
C ILE A 229 -3.04 2.41 -1.50
N ILE A 230 -3.56 2.17 -2.71
CA ILE A 230 -4.51 1.09 -2.97
C ILE A 230 -3.81 -0.27 -2.87
N GLY A 231 -2.62 -0.38 -3.44
CA GLY A 231 -1.89 -1.63 -3.51
C GLY A 231 -2.34 -2.51 -4.68
N TYR A 232 -2.19 -3.82 -4.52
CA TYR A 232 -2.55 -4.82 -5.52
C TYR A 232 -2.83 -6.18 -4.87
N MET A 233 -3.50 -7.05 -5.63
CA MET A 233 -3.81 -8.41 -5.21
C MET A 233 -2.78 -9.42 -5.73
N GLY A 234 -2.52 -10.44 -4.93
CA GLY A 234 -1.64 -11.55 -5.28
C GLY A 234 -2.21 -12.91 -4.86
N PRO A 235 -1.53 -14.03 -5.16
CA PRO A 235 -1.94 -15.36 -4.70
C PRO A 235 -1.86 -15.47 -3.18
N VAL A 236 -2.59 -16.44 -2.60
CA VAL A 236 -2.54 -16.73 -1.17
C VAL A 236 -1.10 -17.01 -0.72
N PRO A 237 -0.55 -16.27 0.26
CA PRO A 237 0.88 -16.29 0.54
C PRO A 237 1.35 -17.56 1.25
N ASN A 238 0.52 -18.24 2.03
CA ASN A 238 0.91 -19.44 2.76
C ASN A 238 -0.27 -20.29 3.22
N GLN A 239 0.01 -21.52 3.71
CA GLN A 239 -0.99 -22.49 4.15
C GLN A 239 -1.86 -21.99 5.34
N ASN A 240 -1.36 -21.08 6.17
CA ASN A 240 -2.12 -20.53 7.30
C ASN A 240 -3.37 -19.76 6.87
N TRP A 241 -3.29 -19.07 5.72
CA TRP A 241 -4.45 -18.42 5.12
C TRP A 241 -5.55 -19.41 4.74
N ILE A 242 -5.15 -20.60 4.27
CA ILE A 242 -6.09 -21.67 3.91
C ILE A 242 -6.70 -22.31 5.16
N ASP A 243 -5.84 -22.70 6.13
CA ASP A 243 -6.26 -23.52 7.27
C ASP A 243 -7.01 -22.70 8.35
N VAL A 244 -6.66 -21.40 8.51
CA VAL A 244 -7.21 -20.56 9.58
C VAL A 244 -8.22 -19.55 9.05
N LEU A 245 -7.93 -18.90 7.91
CA LEU A 245 -8.80 -17.86 7.35
C LEU A 245 -9.79 -18.39 6.33
N GLY A 246 -9.66 -19.65 5.90
CA GLY A 246 -10.62 -20.34 5.01
C GLY A 246 -10.53 -19.96 3.53
N TYR A 247 -9.38 -19.40 3.10
CA TYR A 247 -9.11 -19.14 1.69
C TYR A 247 -8.82 -20.46 0.93
N GLU A 248 -9.00 -20.45 -0.38
CA GLU A 248 -8.62 -21.53 -1.26
C GLU A 248 -7.24 -21.24 -1.89
N ARG A 249 -6.59 -22.25 -2.48
CA ARG A 249 -5.22 -22.11 -3.02
C ARG A 249 -5.13 -21.18 -4.22
N ASP A 250 -6.19 -21.11 -4.99
CA ASP A 250 -6.34 -20.31 -6.21
C ASP A 250 -6.95 -18.92 -5.95
N ASP A 251 -7.22 -18.61 -4.68
CA ASP A 251 -7.68 -17.29 -4.30
C ASP A 251 -6.60 -16.23 -4.51
N ARG A 252 -7.11 -15.01 -4.65
CA ARG A 252 -6.28 -13.81 -4.66
C ARG A 252 -6.65 -12.94 -3.46
N VAL A 253 -5.63 -12.46 -2.79
CA VAL A 253 -5.73 -11.66 -1.57
C VAL A 253 -4.92 -10.38 -1.73
N GLY A 254 -5.18 -9.38 -0.90
CA GLY A 254 -4.41 -8.15 -0.90
C GLY A 254 -2.96 -8.37 -0.46
N TRP A 255 -1.99 -7.86 -1.24
CA TRP A 255 -0.56 -7.98 -0.96
C TRP A 255 0.08 -6.67 -0.49
N ALA A 256 -0.48 -5.54 -0.85
CA ALA A 256 0.04 -4.22 -0.51
C ALA A 256 -1.09 -3.21 -0.33
N GLY A 257 -0.79 -2.07 0.27
CA GLY A 257 -1.72 -0.95 0.45
C GLY A 257 -3.01 -1.34 1.18
N LEU A 258 -4.09 -0.64 0.88
CA LEU A 258 -5.43 -0.90 1.45
C LEU A 258 -5.97 -2.28 1.08
N GLU A 259 -5.66 -2.79 -0.12
CA GLU A 259 -6.04 -4.15 -0.50
C GLU A 259 -5.55 -5.18 0.53
N SER A 260 -4.36 -4.96 1.12
CA SER A 260 -3.78 -5.83 2.15
C SER A 260 -4.25 -5.52 3.56
N SER A 261 -4.23 -4.25 3.95
CA SER A 261 -4.56 -3.87 5.34
C SER A 261 -6.04 -4.01 5.66
N MET A 262 -6.91 -3.90 4.64
CA MET A 262 -8.37 -3.98 4.75
C MET A 262 -8.93 -5.22 4.03
N GLU A 263 -8.14 -6.29 3.96
CA GLU A 263 -8.51 -7.53 3.27
C GLU A 263 -9.82 -8.11 3.81
N ILE A 264 -10.00 -8.13 5.14
CA ILE A 264 -11.17 -8.75 5.79
C ILE A 264 -12.45 -8.02 5.41
N GLU A 265 -12.42 -6.68 5.42
CA GLU A 265 -13.56 -5.82 5.10
C GLU A 265 -13.87 -5.88 3.59
N LEU A 266 -12.82 -5.87 2.75
CA LEU A 266 -12.97 -5.87 1.30
C LEU A 266 -13.39 -7.23 0.73
N ALA A 267 -12.90 -8.35 1.28
CA ALA A 267 -13.12 -9.68 0.69
C ALA A 267 -14.56 -10.16 0.81
N GLY A 268 -15.31 -9.71 1.83
CA GLY A 268 -16.65 -10.20 2.13
C GLY A 268 -16.67 -11.65 2.63
N GLN A 269 -17.85 -12.25 2.69
CA GLN A 269 -18.03 -13.61 3.15
C GLN A 269 -18.49 -14.52 2.02
N ARG A 270 -17.76 -15.60 1.78
CA ARG A 270 -18.10 -16.58 0.75
C ARG A 270 -19.40 -17.30 1.03
N GLY A 271 -20.19 -17.46 0.02
CA GLY A 271 -21.32 -18.38 0.02
C GLY A 271 -20.85 -19.82 0.13
N ARG A 272 -21.63 -20.65 0.81
CA ARG A 272 -21.34 -22.09 0.99
C ARG A 272 -22.59 -22.91 0.76
N ARG A 273 -22.48 -24.00 -0.05
CA ARG A 273 -23.52 -24.99 -0.19
C ARG A 273 -22.91 -26.40 -0.13
N THR A 274 -23.51 -27.26 0.69
CA THR A 274 -23.09 -28.66 0.75
C THR A 274 -23.90 -29.46 -0.25
N ILE A 275 -23.22 -30.23 -1.09
CA ILE A 275 -23.85 -31.11 -2.04
C ILE A 275 -23.48 -32.56 -1.76
N GLU A 276 -24.39 -33.49 -2.09
CA GLU A 276 -24.09 -34.91 -2.23
C GLU A 276 -23.67 -35.18 -3.67
N GLN A 277 -22.49 -35.77 -3.87
CA GLN A 277 -21.96 -36.12 -5.17
C GLN A 277 -21.81 -37.60 -5.32
N ASP A 278 -21.97 -38.09 -6.56
CA ASP A 278 -21.70 -39.47 -6.89
C ASP A 278 -20.17 -39.71 -7.05
N TRP A 279 -19.81 -40.98 -7.29
CA TRP A 279 -18.41 -41.39 -7.45
C TRP A 279 -17.70 -40.74 -8.66
N THR A 280 -18.45 -40.09 -9.55
CA THR A 280 -17.92 -39.34 -10.69
C THR A 280 -17.76 -37.84 -10.40
N GLY A 281 -18.09 -37.36 -9.17
CA GLY A 281 -18.08 -35.95 -8.79
C GLY A 281 -19.31 -35.17 -9.28
N ARG A 282 -20.35 -35.88 -9.81
CA ARG A 282 -21.58 -35.21 -10.27
C ARG A 282 -22.49 -34.92 -9.09
N GLU A 283 -23.01 -33.70 -9.01
CA GLU A 283 -24.02 -33.31 -8.02
C GLU A 283 -25.30 -34.19 -8.12
N VAL A 284 -25.68 -34.80 -7.03
CA VAL A 284 -26.91 -35.58 -6.89
C VAL A 284 -28.02 -34.74 -6.28
N ARG A 285 -27.72 -34.01 -5.20
CA ARG A 285 -28.66 -33.09 -4.52
C ARG A 285 -27.93 -32.15 -3.58
N GLN A 286 -28.55 -31.03 -3.27
CA GLN A 286 -28.11 -30.11 -2.21
C GLN A 286 -28.52 -30.65 -0.84
N ILE A 287 -27.63 -30.51 0.14
CA ILE A 287 -27.83 -30.88 1.54
C ILE A 287 -27.91 -29.59 2.38
N GLY A 288 -29.03 -29.43 3.08
CA GLY A 288 -29.27 -28.26 3.94
C GLY A 288 -29.60 -26.99 3.16
N THR A 289 -29.50 -25.85 3.86
CA THR A 289 -29.73 -24.52 3.27
C THR A 289 -28.39 -23.94 2.80
N ALA A 290 -28.35 -23.44 1.57
CA ALA A 290 -27.19 -22.70 1.08
C ALA A 290 -27.07 -21.39 1.88
N GLN A 291 -25.84 -21.00 2.18
CA GLN A 291 -25.49 -19.67 2.63
C GLN A 291 -25.12 -18.84 1.39
N PRO A 292 -25.84 -17.77 1.09
CA PRO A 292 -25.45 -16.88 -0.03
C PRO A 292 -24.14 -16.16 0.31
N PRO A 293 -23.38 -15.74 -0.70
CA PRO A 293 -22.21 -14.88 -0.46
C PRO A 293 -22.66 -13.50 0.04
N GLU A 294 -21.89 -12.90 0.95
CA GLU A 294 -22.07 -11.54 1.42
C GLU A 294 -20.96 -10.68 0.84
N ALA A 295 -21.32 -9.62 0.12
CA ALA A 295 -20.36 -8.72 -0.52
C ALA A 295 -19.45 -8.05 0.53
N GLY A 296 -18.20 -7.77 0.15
CA GLY A 296 -17.29 -6.96 0.94
C GLY A 296 -17.78 -5.51 1.06
N LEU A 297 -17.26 -4.79 2.06
CA LEU A 297 -17.60 -3.40 2.29
C LEU A 297 -16.96 -2.50 1.25
N ASN A 298 -17.71 -1.55 0.73
CA ASN A 298 -17.17 -0.51 -0.11
C ASN A 298 -16.44 0.53 0.76
N MET A 299 -15.29 1.01 0.31
CA MET A 299 -14.50 2.02 1.01
C MET A 299 -14.58 3.35 0.28
N HIS A 300 -14.98 4.38 1.00
CA HIS A 300 -14.89 5.76 0.55
C HIS A 300 -13.65 6.37 1.19
N LEU A 301 -12.68 6.77 0.36
CA LEU A 301 -11.43 7.32 0.84
C LEU A 301 -11.55 8.84 1.08
N THR A 302 -10.60 9.36 1.86
CA THR A 302 -10.44 10.81 2.08
C THR A 302 -9.74 11.51 0.93
N LEU A 303 -9.11 10.73 0.03
CA LEU A 303 -8.35 11.22 -1.11
C LEU A 303 -9.26 11.92 -2.13
N ASP A 304 -8.79 13.06 -2.64
CA ASP A 304 -9.35 13.74 -3.79
C ASP A 304 -8.50 13.40 -5.02
N LEU A 305 -9.05 12.60 -5.95
CA LEU A 305 -8.31 12.17 -7.13
C LEU A 305 -7.90 13.34 -8.05
N ALA A 306 -8.68 14.41 -8.12
CA ALA A 306 -8.31 15.57 -8.93
C ALA A 306 -7.10 16.29 -8.32
N LEU A 307 -7.10 16.47 -7.00
CA LEU A 307 -5.96 17.04 -6.28
C LEU A 307 -4.72 16.12 -6.37
N GLN A 308 -4.92 14.80 -6.24
CA GLN A 308 -3.87 13.79 -6.36
C GLN A 308 -3.19 13.86 -7.75
N GLU A 309 -3.99 13.95 -8.81
CA GLU A 309 -3.49 14.03 -10.20
C GLU A 309 -2.72 15.34 -10.44
N VAL A 310 -3.26 16.49 -9.99
CA VAL A 310 -2.54 17.77 -10.08
C VAL A 310 -1.22 17.71 -9.29
N ALA A 311 -1.25 17.18 -8.06
CA ALA A 311 -0.06 17.08 -7.23
C ALA A 311 1.02 16.19 -7.87
N ALA A 312 0.62 15.06 -8.47
CA ALA A 312 1.53 14.13 -9.16
C ALA A 312 2.15 14.78 -10.39
N ASP A 313 1.34 15.43 -11.21
CA ASP A 313 1.77 16.04 -12.47
C ASP A 313 2.72 17.21 -12.22
N VAL A 314 2.37 18.11 -11.32
CA VAL A 314 3.22 19.24 -10.92
C VAL A 314 4.53 18.74 -10.34
N LEU A 315 4.49 17.76 -9.42
CA LEU A 315 5.70 17.19 -8.81
C LEU A 315 6.62 16.60 -9.88
N SER A 316 6.09 15.81 -10.81
CA SER A 316 6.88 15.16 -11.86
C SER A 316 7.53 16.19 -12.80
N GLN A 317 6.81 17.25 -13.18
CA GLN A 317 7.34 18.33 -14.03
C GLN A 317 8.47 19.08 -13.32
N PHE A 318 8.34 19.36 -12.01
CA PHE A 318 9.42 19.99 -11.23
C PHE A 318 10.62 19.06 -11.04
N MET A 319 10.42 17.75 -10.85
CA MET A 319 11.51 16.77 -10.80
C MET A 319 12.29 16.72 -12.12
N GLU A 320 11.59 16.64 -13.24
CA GLU A 320 12.19 16.65 -14.56
C GLU A 320 12.98 17.94 -14.81
N ARG A 321 12.40 19.08 -14.52
CA ARG A 321 13.05 20.39 -14.65
C ARG A 321 14.28 20.51 -13.76
N ASN A 322 14.21 20.01 -12.51
CA ASN A 322 15.36 19.98 -11.60
C ASN A 322 16.49 19.13 -12.19
N SER A 323 16.20 17.93 -12.69
CA SER A 323 17.19 17.05 -13.32
C SER A 323 17.86 17.68 -14.54
N GLN A 324 17.17 18.58 -15.25
CA GLN A 324 17.69 19.32 -16.40
C GLN A 324 18.41 20.61 -16.02
N THR A 325 18.33 21.02 -14.75
CA THR A 325 18.95 22.28 -14.27
C THR A 325 20.35 22.01 -13.74
N ALA A 326 21.36 22.58 -14.42
CA ALA A 326 22.74 22.37 -14.03
C ALA A 326 23.05 23.04 -12.67
N ARG A 327 23.70 22.28 -11.81
CA ARG A 327 24.32 22.78 -10.55
C ARG A 327 25.81 23.00 -10.80
N ILE A 328 26.36 24.02 -10.18
CA ILE A 328 27.80 24.28 -10.23
C ILE A 328 28.42 23.63 -9.00
N ASP A 329 29.33 22.72 -9.22
CA ASP A 329 30.16 22.17 -8.17
C ASP A 329 31.04 23.25 -7.55
N GLU A 330 30.90 23.49 -6.26
CA GLU A 330 31.57 24.57 -5.56
C GLU A 330 33.11 24.43 -5.49
N ILE A 331 33.61 23.17 -5.63
CA ILE A 331 35.06 22.90 -5.59
C ILE A 331 35.66 22.93 -6.97
N THR A 332 35.09 22.17 -7.91
CA THR A 332 35.63 21.96 -9.24
C THR A 332 35.22 23.05 -10.22
N GLY A 333 34.11 23.76 -9.95
CA GLY A 333 33.47 24.68 -10.88
C GLY A 333 32.79 23.98 -12.05
N GLU A 334 32.72 22.63 -12.06
CA GLU A 334 32.10 21.86 -13.12
C GLU A 334 30.57 21.94 -13.01
N ARG A 335 29.91 21.85 -14.17
CA ARG A 335 28.47 21.75 -14.25
C ARG A 335 28.06 20.29 -14.12
N THR A 336 27.25 20.00 -13.13
CA THR A 336 26.64 18.67 -12.91
C THR A 336 25.13 18.77 -13.00
N PHE A 337 24.48 17.69 -13.42
CA PHE A 337 23.04 17.58 -13.43
C PHE A 337 22.61 16.61 -12.32
N PRO A 338 21.68 17.02 -11.41
CA PRO A 338 21.24 16.14 -10.34
C PRO A 338 20.39 15.00 -10.88
N GLU A 339 20.53 13.84 -10.28
CA GLU A 339 19.63 12.70 -10.46
C GLU A 339 18.48 12.86 -9.44
N VAL A 340 17.27 13.16 -9.92
CA VAL A 340 16.08 13.41 -9.09
C VAL A 340 14.99 12.42 -9.50
N GLU A 341 14.99 11.27 -8.86
CA GLU A 341 14.12 10.13 -9.22
C GLU A 341 13.08 9.81 -8.12
N GLN A 342 13.20 10.45 -6.93
CA GLN A 342 12.32 10.21 -5.81
C GLN A 342 11.79 11.52 -5.23
N ALA A 343 10.47 11.56 -5.04
CA ALA A 343 9.82 12.70 -4.40
C ALA A 343 8.47 12.30 -3.81
N VAL A 344 7.98 13.09 -2.86
CA VAL A 344 6.73 12.85 -2.14
C VAL A 344 5.97 14.16 -1.93
N VAL A 345 4.65 14.10 -2.09
CA VAL A 345 3.72 15.13 -1.59
C VAL A 345 2.72 14.47 -0.65
N VAL A 346 2.52 15.05 0.53
CA VAL A 346 1.43 14.68 1.45
C VAL A 346 0.60 15.92 1.74
N ALA A 347 -0.70 15.87 1.52
CA ALA A 347 -1.66 16.91 1.86
C ALA A 347 -2.68 16.37 2.85
N LEU A 348 -2.89 17.08 3.97
CA LEU A 348 -3.80 16.72 5.05
C LEU A 348 -4.82 17.81 5.30
N ASN A 349 -6.04 17.43 5.72
CA ASN A 349 -6.94 18.34 6.39
C ASN A 349 -6.48 18.50 7.86
N PRO A 350 -6.02 19.69 8.28
CA PRO A 350 -5.47 19.89 9.62
C PRO A 350 -6.52 19.80 10.74
N LYS A 351 -7.83 19.85 10.43
CA LYS A 351 -8.93 19.81 11.40
C LYS A 351 -9.44 18.40 11.67
N THR A 352 -9.14 17.44 10.80
CA THR A 352 -9.69 16.07 10.88
C THR A 352 -8.62 14.98 10.76
N GLY A 353 -7.44 15.29 10.22
CA GLY A 353 -6.40 14.30 9.91
C GLY A 353 -6.61 13.54 8.60
N GLU A 354 -7.67 13.86 7.84
CA GLU A 354 -7.92 13.25 6.52
C GLU A 354 -6.77 13.53 5.55
N VAL A 355 -6.28 12.48 4.89
CA VAL A 355 -5.29 12.58 3.80
C VAL A 355 -6.01 12.96 2.53
N LEU A 356 -5.78 14.17 2.04
CA LEU A 356 -6.40 14.71 0.83
C LEU A 356 -5.65 14.28 -0.44
N ALA A 357 -4.32 14.19 -0.35
CA ALA A 357 -3.45 13.65 -1.40
C ALA A 357 -2.19 13.04 -0.79
N MET A 358 -1.69 11.97 -1.43
CA MET A 358 -0.45 11.28 -1.06
C MET A 358 0.24 10.76 -2.32
N VAL A 359 1.15 11.55 -2.86
CA VAL A 359 1.89 11.25 -4.09
C VAL A 359 3.26 10.69 -3.75
N ASN A 360 3.66 9.63 -4.43
CA ASN A 360 4.98 9.01 -4.31
C ASN A 360 5.60 8.81 -5.70
N TYR A 361 6.83 9.24 -5.86
CA TYR A 361 7.70 8.87 -6.99
C TYR A 361 8.95 8.17 -6.48
N PRO A 362 9.44 7.14 -7.23
CA PRO A 362 8.81 6.52 -8.39
C PRO A 362 7.58 5.70 -8.00
N THR A 363 6.69 5.46 -8.97
CA THR A 363 5.48 4.67 -8.81
C THR A 363 5.49 3.41 -9.69
N PHE A 364 4.41 2.65 -9.70
CA PHE A 364 4.25 1.43 -10.49
C PHE A 364 2.80 1.23 -10.94
N ASP A 365 2.60 0.50 -12.05
CA ASP A 365 1.29 0.15 -12.54
C ASP A 365 0.77 -1.12 -11.84
N ASN A 366 -0.17 -0.96 -10.89
CA ASN A 366 -0.78 -2.07 -10.15
C ASN A 366 -1.72 -2.92 -11.01
N ASN A 367 -2.23 -2.42 -12.14
CA ASN A 367 -3.02 -3.22 -13.07
C ASN A 367 -2.23 -4.36 -13.70
N ARG A 368 -0.90 -4.27 -13.74
CA ARG A 368 -0.05 -5.36 -14.23
C ARG A 368 -0.03 -6.58 -13.32
N PHE A 369 -0.58 -6.48 -12.10
CA PHE A 369 -0.72 -7.58 -11.13
C PHE A 369 -2.12 -8.20 -11.10
N GLN A 370 -3.01 -7.85 -12.02
CA GLN A 370 -4.43 -8.27 -12.00
C GLN A 370 -4.63 -9.78 -12.10
N THR A 371 -3.91 -10.47 -12.96
CA THR A 371 -4.07 -11.91 -13.22
C THR A 371 -2.94 -12.73 -12.62
N GLU A 372 -1.73 -12.32 -12.80
CA GLU A 372 -0.51 -12.96 -12.31
C GLU A 372 0.50 -11.90 -11.88
N VAL A 373 1.56 -12.32 -11.20
CA VAL A 373 2.70 -11.44 -10.89
C VAL A 373 3.72 -11.57 -12.02
N PRO A 374 3.83 -10.59 -12.94
CA PRO A 374 4.79 -10.67 -14.04
C PRO A 374 6.21 -10.58 -13.48
N VAL A 375 6.95 -11.67 -13.54
CA VAL A 375 8.27 -11.79 -12.87
C VAL A 375 9.24 -10.71 -13.32
N ASP A 376 9.32 -10.44 -14.61
CA ASP A 376 10.25 -9.43 -15.16
C ASP A 376 9.89 -8.02 -14.67
N TYR A 377 8.62 -7.69 -14.65
CA TYR A 377 8.13 -6.40 -14.15
C TYR A 377 8.39 -6.26 -12.65
N TYR A 378 8.02 -7.27 -11.86
CA TYR A 378 8.28 -7.27 -10.42
C TYR A 378 9.77 -7.13 -10.11
N LEU A 379 10.63 -7.87 -10.82
CA LEU A 379 12.08 -7.77 -10.64
C LEU A 379 12.63 -6.40 -11.06
N SER A 380 12.06 -5.76 -12.08
CA SER A 380 12.45 -4.39 -12.46
C SER A 380 12.16 -3.40 -11.35
N LEU A 381 10.99 -3.53 -10.68
CA LEU A 381 10.61 -2.70 -9.53
C LEU A 381 11.44 -3.01 -8.28
N ALA A 382 11.62 -4.30 -7.96
CA ALA A 382 12.36 -4.74 -6.77
C ALA A 382 13.87 -4.44 -6.81
N ARG A 383 14.45 -4.33 -8.02
CA ARG A 383 15.87 -3.99 -8.23
C ARG A 383 16.11 -2.50 -8.38
N ASN A 384 15.07 -1.71 -8.53
CA ASN A 384 15.19 -0.27 -8.62
C ASN A 384 15.68 0.28 -7.27
N GLU A 385 16.78 1.03 -7.27
CA GLU A 385 17.38 1.58 -6.05
C GLU A 385 16.51 2.61 -5.34
N TYR A 386 15.57 3.24 -6.06
CA TYR A 386 14.57 4.17 -5.54
C TYR A 386 13.26 3.49 -5.10
N THR A 387 13.22 2.15 -5.09
CA THR A 387 12.19 1.30 -4.48
C THR A 387 10.74 1.71 -4.78
N PRO A 388 10.23 1.62 -6.02
CA PRO A 388 8.87 2.06 -6.40
C PRO A 388 7.74 1.38 -5.63
N LEU A 389 7.96 0.15 -5.13
CA LEU A 389 6.97 -0.61 -4.34
C LEU A 389 6.77 -0.06 -2.92
N VAL A 390 7.66 0.83 -2.44
CA VAL A 390 7.59 1.40 -1.10
C VAL A 390 6.75 2.67 -1.12
N ASN A 391 5.81 2.79 -0.17
CA ASN A 391 5.13 4.05 0.08
C ASN A 391 6.04 4.98 0.88
N HIS A 392 6.80 5.82 0.19
CA HIS A 392 7.77 6.73 0.79
C HIS A 392 7.15 7.79 1.68
N ALA A 393 5.86 8.10 1.50
CA ALA A 393 5.15 9.06 2.33
C ALA A 393 5.09 8.62 3.80
N ILE A 394 5.00 7.31 4.06
CA ILE A 394 4.83 6.73 5.38
C ILE A 394 6.00 5.85 5.84
N SER A 395 6.76 5.26 4.89
CA SER A 395 7.85 4.32 5.19
C SER A 395 9.24 4.90 4.95
N GLY A 396 9.37 5.88 4.05
CA GLY A 396 10.63 6.59 3.81
C GLY A 396 10.97 7.52 4.97
N THR A 397 12.21 7.45 5.45
CA THR A 397 12.67 8.29 6.57
C THR A 397 13.89 9.11 6.17
N TYR A 398 13.76 10.43 6.25
CA TYR A 398 14.75 11.39 5.78
C TYR A 398 15.04 12.46 6.83
N PRO A 399 16.25 13.06 6.86
CA PRO A 399 16.49 14.21 7.71
C PRO A 399 15.53 15.36 7.34
N PRO A 400 14.79 15.92 8.31
CA PRO A 400 13.80 16.97 8.01
C PRO A 400 14.46 18.33 7.73
N GLY A 401 15.68 18.55 8.18
CA GLY A 401 16.34 19.84 8.09
C GLY A 401 15.56 20.96 8.76
N SER A 402 15.65 22.17 8.22
CA SER A 402 15.07 23.36 8.79
C SER A 402 13.54 23.38 8.98
N THR A 403 12.79 22.42 8.42
CA THR A 403 11.36 22.28 8.72
C THR A 403 11.14 21.90 10.18
N PHE A 404 12.05 21.14 10.79
CA PHE A 404 11.99 20.77 12.19
C PHE A 404 12.12 21.94 13.16
N LYS A 405 12.68 23.09 12.75
CA LYS A 405 12.87 24.29 13.59
C LYS A 405 11.57 24.76 14.25
N LEU A 406 10.42 24.42 13.68
CA LEU A 406 9.10 24.74 14.24
C LEU A 406 8.90 24.10 15.62
N VAL A 407 9.42 22.89 15.84
CA VAL A 407 9.33 22.18 17.13
C VAL A 407 10.14 22.88 18.24
N PRO A 408 11.47 23.10 18.08
CA PRO A 408 12.23 23.81 19.09
C PRO A 408 11.81 25.29 19.24
N ALA A 409 11.19 25.90 18.23
CA ALA A 409 10.62 27.25 18.38
C ALA A 409 9.48 27.26 19.40
N ALA A 410 8.48 26.37 19.23
CA ALA A 410 7.35 26.21 20.14
C ALA A 410 7.83 25.84 21.56
N ALA A 411 8.74 24.84 21.63
CA ALA A 411 9.30 24.36 22.88
C ALA A 411 10.06 25.45 23.65
N ALA A 412 10.93 26.22 22.97
CA ALA A 412 11.74 27.26 23.61
C ALA A 412 10.91 28.41 24.16
N LEU A 413 9.82 28.78 23.49
CA LEU A 413 8.85 29.76 23.97
C LEU A 413 8.11 29.23 25.20
N GLN A 414 7.60 28.00 25.17
CA GLN A 414 6.84 27.38 26.27
C GLN A 414 7.71 27.18 27.51
N GLU A 415 8.95 26.72 27.36
CA GLU A 415 9.91 26.52 28.44
C GLU A 415 10.53 27.82 28.98
N GLY A 416 10.21 28.96 28.37
CA GLY A 416 10.78 30.27 28.75
C GLY A 416 12.28 30.39 28.50
N ILE A 417 12.85 29.54 27.64
CA ILE A 417 14.28 29.65 27.21
C ILE A 417 14.54 30.98 26.54
N ILE A 418 13.56 31.43 25.76
CA ILE A 418 13.61 32.71 25.07
C ILE A 418 12.21 33.33 24.97
N SER A 419 12.09 34.65 25.05
CA SER A 419 10.85 35.34 24.68
C SER A 419 10.81 35.63 23.19
N ALA A 420 9.60 35.75 22.63
CA ALA A 420 9.40 36.00 21.19
C ALA A 420 10.13 37.28 20.70
N GLU A 421 10.26 38.28 21.55
CA GLU A 421 10.86 39.61 21.22
C GLU A 421 12.35 39.70 21.50
N ARG A 422 12.96 38.67 22.13
CA ARG A 422 14.40 38.71 22.43
C ARG A 422 15.22 38.48 21.18
N PHE A 423 16.14 39.39 20.91
CA PHE A 423 17.09 39.26 19.81
C PHE A 423 18.36 38.50 20.24
N LEU A 424 18.85 37.63 19.38
CA LEU A 424 20.15 36.98 19.43
C LEU A 424 20.94 37.39 18.18
N PHE A 425 22.24 37.48 18.29
CA PHE A 425 23.10 37.90 17.18
C PHE A 425 23.62 36.70 16.41
N ASP A 426 23.41 36.66 15.09
CA ASP A 426 23.97 35.68 14.18
C ASP A 426 25.17 36.25 13.44
N PRO A 427 26.42 35.85 13.76
CA PRO A 427 27.64 36.26 13.05
C PRO A 427 27.94 35.45 11.79
N GLY A 428 27.08 34.48 11.39
CA GLY A 428 27.28 33.49 10.33
C GLY A 428 27.97 32.22 10.79
N THR A 429 28.79 32.26 11.81
CA THR A 429 29.45 31.08 12.41
C THR A 429 29.60 31.28 13.92
N ILE A 430 29.32 30.23 14.69
CA ILE A 430 29.65 30.16 16.11
C ILE A 430 30.58 28.97 16.36
N GLU A 431 31.41 29.06 17.38
CA GLU A 431 32.41 28.06 17.72
C GLU A 431 32.13 27.46 19.09
N ILE A 432 32.13 26.14 19.18
CA ILE A 432 32.04 25.42 20.47
C ILE A 432 33.43 24.97 20.88
N PRO A 433 33.93 25.35 22.07
CA PRO A 433 35.17 24.83 22.60
C PRO A 433 35.13 23.30 22.77
N ASN A 434 36.21 22.64 22.40
CA ASN A 434 36.32 21.21 22.60
C ASN A 434 36.24 20.86 24.09
N ARG A 435 35.27 19.99 24.48
CA ARG A 435 35.05 19.59 25.89
C ARG A 435 36.30 19.04 26.59
N PHE A 436 37.19 18.37 25.85
CA PHE A 436 38.43 17.75 26.40
C PHE A 436 39.64 18.66 26.28
N ALA A 437 39.50 19.78 25.56
CA ALA A 437 40.59 20.79 25.43
C ALA A 437 39.98 22.18 25.33
N PRO A 438 39.26 22.67 26.37
CA PRO A 438 38.45 23.90 26.30
C PRO A 438 39.28 25.18 26.10
N ASN A 439 40.56 25.13 26.39
CA ASN A 439 41.50 26.26 26.25
C ASN A 439 42.39 26.16 24.98
N ASP A 440 42.13 25.17 24.12
CA ASP A 440 42.88 25.01 22.85
C ASP A 440 42.07 25.58 21.69
N PRO A 441 42.41 26.79 21.19
CA PRO A 441 41.69 27.44 20.10
C PRO A 441 41.80 26.69 18.76
N GLY A 442 42.76 25.72 18.65
CA GLY A 442 42.91 24.88 17.48
C GLY A 442 41.98 23.66 17.49
N ARG A 443 41.14 23.48 18.52
CA ARG A 443 40.20 22.37 18.68
C ARG A 443 38.76 22.79 18.93
N VAL A 444 38.38 23.95 18.41
CA VAL A 444 36.97 24.39 18.40
C VAL A 444 36.23 23.72 17.27
N GLN A 445 34.95 23.47 17.46
CA GLN A 445 34.06 23.00 16.42
C GLN A 445 33.19 24.15 15.90
N PRO A 446 33.34 24.53 14.62
CA PRO A 446 32.50 25.56 14.03
C PRO A 446 31.11 25.01 13.72
N PHE A 447 30.09 25.82 13.94
CA PHE A 447 28.70 25.63 13.52
C PHE A 447 28.29 26.83 12.67
N VAL A 448 27.96 26.55 11.43
CA VAL A 448 27.81 27.51 10.36
C VAL A 448 26.36 27.77 10.06
N CYS A 449 25.96 29.02 9.87
CA CYS A 449 24.67 29.34 9.29
C CYS A 449 24.71 29.16 7.76
N TRP A 450 23.57 28.81 7.15
CA TRP A 450 23.51 28.77 5.69
C TRP A 450 23.87 30.13 5.06
N ASN A 451 23.53 31.24 5.71
CA ASN A 451 24.05 32.58 5.36
C ASN A 451 25.40 32.81 6.05
N LEU A 452 26.48 32.59 5.36
CA LEU A 452 27.84 32.70 5.90
C LEU A 452 28.20 34.12 6.36
N ALA A 453 27.51 35.15 5.83
CA ALA A 453 27.68 36.53 6.27
C ALA A 453 26.96 36.84 7.60
N GLY A 454 26.14 35.89 8.07
CA GLY A 454 25.26 36.07 9.22
C GLY A 454 24.00 36.87 8.89
N HIS A 455 22.96 36.67 9.72
CA HIS A 455 21.70 37.41 9.62
C HIS A 455 21.65 38.65 10.55
N GLY A 456 22.66 38.84 11.39
CA GLY A 456 22.66 39.90 12.39
C GLY A 456 21.71 39.61 13.54
N LEU A 457 20.88 40.57 13.93
CA LEU A 457 19.96 40.46 15.06
C LEU A 457 18.68 39.74 14.64
N MET A 458 18.45 38.54 15.21
CA MET A 458 17.30 37.67 14.95
C MET A 458 16.46 37.48 16.20
N ASN A 459 15.15 37.70 16.12
CA ASN A 459 14.17 37.21 17.09
C ASN A 459 13.47 35.93 16.58
N MET A 460 12.51 35.38 17.32
CA MET A 460 11.87 34.10 16.95
C MET A 460 11.23 34.16 15.55
N ARG A 461 10.46 35.20 15.23
CA ARG A 461 9.78 35.35 13.94
C ARG A 461 10.76 35.46 12.77
N LEU A 462 11.78 36.32 12.91
CA LEU A 462 12.84 36.50 11.91
C LEU A 462 13.70 35.23 11.76
N GLY A 463 14.02 34.56 12.87
CA GLY A 463 14.76 33.31 12.88
C GLY A 463 14.02 32.19 12.09
N LEU A 464 12.69 32.13 12.19
CA LEU A 464 11.85 31.22 11.39
C LEU A 464 11.77 31.68 9.94
N SER A 465 11.48 32.98 9.69
CA SER A 465 11.32 33.53 8.34
C SER A 465 12.56 33.35 7.49
N GLN A 466 13.74 33.63 8.03
CA GLN A 466 15.02 33.54 7.35
C GLN A 466 15.76 32.22 7.61
N SER A 467 15.11 31.29 8.33
CA SER A 467 15.67 29.97 8.64
C SER A 467 17.07 30.00 9.27
N CYS A 468 17.34 30.96 10.18
CA CYS A 468 18.63 31.22 10.77
C CYS A 468 19.12 30.03 11.63
N ASP A 469 20.19 29.35 11.21
CA ASP A 469 20.68 28.16 11.92
C ASP A 469 21.29 28.54 13.27
N VAL A 470 22.07 29.62 13.34
CA VAL A 470 22.73 30.06 14.57
C VAL A 470 21.72 30.41 15.67
N TYR A 471 20.59 31.04 15.32
CA TYR A 471 19.52 31.28 16.28
C TYR A 471 19.01 29.98 16.91
N PHE A 472 18.76 28.96 16.05
CA PHE A 472 18.26 27.65 16.49
C PHE A 472 19.33 26.82 17.19
N TYR A 473 20.61 26.92 16.83
CA TYR A 473 21.69 26.33 17.63
C TYR A 473 21.66 26.84 19.06
N LYS A 474 21.60 28.16 19.26
CA LYS A 474 21.61 28.77 20.57
C LYS A 474 20.44 28.38 21.45
N ILE A 475 19.21 28.40 20.92
CA ILE A 475 18.03 28.01 21.72
C ILE A 475 17.93 26.50 21.97
N SER A 476 18.56 25.68 21.14
CA SER A 476 18.53 24.21 21.30
C SER A 476 19.62 23.70 22.23
N GLY A 477 20.88 24.01 22.00
CA GLY A 477 21.98 23.48 22.80
C GLY A 477 22.57 24.45 23.85
N GLY A 478 22.06 25.68 23.89
CA GLY A 478 22.54 26.75 24.78
C GLY A 478 23.76 27.53 24.23
N PHE A 479 24.03 28.70 24.77
CA PHE A 479 25.12 29.53 24.35
C PHE A 479 25.55 30.45 25.52
N ASP A 480 26.87 30.58 25.75
CA ASP A 480 27.43 31.43 26.81
C ASP A 480 28.79 32.01 26.34
N GLN A 481 28.72 32.99 25.42
CA GLN A 481 29.92 33.66 24.87
C GLN A 481 29.55 35.10 24.50
N ASP A 482 30.54 35.95 24.42
CA ASP A 482 30.44 37.35 23.99
C ASP A 482 29.41 38.20 24.76
N GLY A 483 29.08 37.81 25.97
CA GLY A 483 28.08 38.47 26.81
C GLY A 483 26.63 38.10 26.50
N GLU A 484 26.43 37.14 25.61
CA GLU A 484 25.11 36.56 25.31
C GLU A 484 24.96 35.18 25.97
N TYR A 485 23.92 35.05 26.81
CA TYR A 485 23.60 33.80 27.50
C TYR A 485 22.23 33.29 27.08
N VAL A 486 22.15 31.99 26.69
CA VAL A 486 20.92 31.23 26.47
C VAL A 486 21.09 29.86 27.11
N GLU A 487 20.12 29.40 27.92
CA GLU A 487 20.18 28.10 28.62
C GLU A 487 20.19 26.93 27.64
N GLY A 488 19.34 26.97 26.61
CA GLY A 488 19.08 25.92 25.65
C GLY A 488 18.06 24.87 26.11
N LEU A 489 17.37 24.28 25.17
CA LEU A 489 16.36 23.20 25.39
C LEU A 489 17.00 21.89 25.80
N THR A 490 18.10 21.54 25.16
CA THR A 490 18.72 20.19 25.12
C THR A 490 17.83 19.12 24.55
N VAL A 491 18.42 17.95 24.22
CA VAL A 491 17.69 16.82 23.63
C VAL A 491 16.50 16.36 24.46
N ASP A 492 16.56 16.47 25.79
CA ASP A 492 15.50 15.95 26.65
C ASP A 492 14.17 16.70 26.47
N ARG A 493 14.23 18.05 26.36
CA ARG A 493 13.04 18.87 26.04
C ARG A 493 12.65 18.75 24.55
N ILE A 494 13.62 18.69 23.64
CA ILE A 494 13.34 18.50 22.20
C ILE A 494 12.65 17.15 21.96
N ASP A 495 13.05 16.06 22.61
CA ASP A 495 12.38 14.76 22.53
C ASP A 495 10.94 14.83 23.06
N LEU A 496 10.73 15.49 24.21
CA LEU A 496 9.39 15.64 24.80
C LEU A 496 8.42 16.32 23.82
N TYR A 497 8.78 17.51 23.32
CA TYR A 497 7.93 18.24 22.38
C TYR A 497 7.83 17.56 21.02
N GLY A 498 8.94 17.02 20.50
CA GLY A 498 8.94 16.28 19.24
C GLY A 498 7.92 15.15 19.22
N ARG A 499 7.77 14.41 20.33
CA ARG A 499 6.73 13.36 20.45
C ARG A 499 5.32 13.91 20.45
N MET A 500 5.07 15.07 21.07
CA MET A 500 3.76 15.74 21.03
C MET A 500 3.39 16.18 19.60
N PHE A 501 4.39 16.50 18.77
CA PHE A 501 4.22 16.80 17.35
C PHE A 501 4.12 15.54 16.47
N GLY A 502 4.20 14.33 17.03
CA GLY A 502 4.05 13.06 16.33
C GLY A 502 5.36 12.39 15.91
N TYR A 503 6.54 12.96 16.17
CA TYR A 503 7.81 12.33 15.80
C TYR A 503 8.19 11.14 16.68
N GLY A 504 8.96 10.18 16.11
CA GLY A 504 9.49 9.04 16.83
C GLY A 504 8.45 7.98 17.20
N ARG A 505 7.26 8.00 16.58
CA ARG A 505 6.20 7.00 16.73
C ARG A 505 5.42 6.82 15.42
N VAL A 506 4.71 5.71 15.29
CA VAL A 506 3.69 5.54 14.23
C VAL A 506 2.49 6.44 14.53
N GLN A 507 1.87 6.97 13.49
CA GLN A 507 0.68 7.83 13.61
C GLN A 507 -0.62 7.03 13.58
N GLY A 508 -0.56 5.78 13.10
CA GLY A 508 -1.69 4.85 13.05
C GLY A 508 -2.57 5.00 11.81
N ILE A 509 -2.01 5.42 10.68
CA ILE A 509 -2.70 5.39 9.39
C ILE A 509 -3.02 3.94 9.00
N GLU A 510 -4.11 3.70 8.27
CA GLU A 510 -4.58 2.35 7.92
C GLU A 510 -3.68 1.62 6.90
N LEU A 511 -2.65 2.29 6.40
CA LEU A 511 -1.69 1.71 5.44
C LEU A 511 -0.60 0.89 6.14
N PRO A 512 -0.15 -0.21 5.54
CA PRO A 512 0.87 -1.06 6.14
C PRO A 512 2.27 -0.44 6.09
N LEU A 513 3.16 -0.90 6.97
CA LEU A 513 4.59 -0.55 7.00
C LEU A 513 4.88 0.92 7.33
N GLU A 514 4.05 1.56 8.15
CA GLU A 514 4.35 2.90 8.65
C GLU A 514 5.62 2.91 9.51
N ALA A 515 6.56 3.81 9.20
CA ALA A 515 7.81 3.96 9.92
C ALA A 515 7.70 5.00 11.05
N THR A 516 8.40 4.73 12.15
CA THR A 516 8.46 5.64 13.31
C THR A 516 9.33 6.88 13.08
N GLY A 517 10.21 6.86 12.07
CA GLY A 517 11.32 7.79 12.02
C GLY A 517 12.31 7.57 13.18
N ASN A 518 13.25 8.47 13.34
CA ASN A 518 14.20 8.45 14.45
C ASN A 518 14.24 9.84 15.12
N LEU A 519 13.67 9.95 16.31
CA LEU A 519 13.88 11.09 17.21
C LEU A 519 14.93 10.66 18.23
N PRO A 520 16.21 11.08 18.06
CA PRO A 520 17.31 10.52 18.83
C PRO A 520 17.29 11.04 20.28
N THR A 521 17.69 10.17 21.22
CA THR A 521 17.85 10.48 22.64
C THR A 521 19.27 10.21 23.11
N ARG A 522 19.63 10.66 24.33
CA ARG A 522 20.93 10.32 24.97
C ARG A 522 21.11 8.80 25.09
N ALA A 523 20.03 8.06 25.38
CA ALA A 523 20.04 6.60 25.49
C ALA A 523 20.26 5.95 24.14
N TRP A 524 19.52 6.42 23.11
CA TRP A 524 19.67 5.94 21.74
C TRP A 524 21.11 6.11 21.22
N LYS A 525 21.70 7.30 21.35
CA LYS A 525 23.08 7.56 20.89
C LYS A 525 24.10 6.64 21.60
N ARG A 526 23.94 6.45 22.92
CA ARG A 526 24.84 5.56 23.68
C ARG A 526 24.72 4.10 23.22
N GLN A 527 23.51 3.65 22.90
CA GLN A 527 23.25 2.26 22.47
C GLN A 527 23.70 2.00 21.03
N THR A 528 23.46 2.94 20.13
CA THR A 528 23.70 2.74 18.68
C THR A 528 25.09 3.19 18.24
N GLN A 529 25.62 4.29 18.83
CA GLN A 529 26.90 4.89 18.45
C GLN A 529 28.02 4.61 19.48
N GLY A 530 27.67 4.16 20.68
CA GLY A 530 28.64 3.96 21.75
C GLY A 530 29.20 5.23 22.36
N GLU A 531 28.63 6.40 22.05
CA GLU A 531 29.11 7.72 22.41
C GLU A 531 28.14 8.47 23.32
N PRO A 532 28.64 9.39 24.20
CA PRO A 532 27.78 10.28 24.96
C PRO A 532 27.21 11.39 24.05
N TRP A 533 26.05 11.90 24.41
CA TRP A 533 25.44 13.09 23.80
C TRP A 533 26.28 14.33 24.07
N SER A 534 26.39 15.24 23.10
CA SER A 534 27.17 16.47 23.17
C SER A 534 26.29 17.69 22.83
N THR A 535 26.76 18.90 23.14
CA THR A 535 26.12 20.17 22.73
C THR A 535 26.02 20.29 21.19
N GLY A 536 27.03 19.76 20.46
CA GLY A 536 26.97 19.75 18.99
C GLY A 536 25.84 18.85 18.45
N ASP A 537 25.49 17.76 19.18
CA ASP A 537 24.31 16.97 18.83
C ASP A 537 23.01 17.75 19.07
N ASP A 538 22.92 18.55 20.17
CA ASP A 538 21.76 19.42 20.43
C ASP A 538 21.61 20.47 19.32
N TYR A 539 22.73 21.05 18.84
CA TYR A 539 22.73 22.02 17.75
C TYR A 539 22.20 21.40 16.46
N ASN A 540 22.76 20.25 16.05
CA ASN A 540 22.32 19.54 14.85
C ASN A 540 20.84 19.13 14.96
N LEU A 541 20.41 18.58 16.12
CA LEU A 541 19.02 18.20 16.34
C LEU A 541 18.08 19.41 16.24
N GLY A 542 18.48 20.56 16.80
CA GLY A 542 17.68 21.79 16.77
C GLY A 542 17.39 22.35 15.40
N ILE A 543 18.14 21.94 14.38
CA ILE A 543 17.90 22.28 12.97
C ILE A 543 17.43 21.08 12.13
N GLY A 544 17.04 19.97 12.79
CA GLY A 544 16.54 18.77 12.11
C GLY A 544 17.60 17.98 11.33
N GLN A 545 18.84 18.01 11.82
CA GLN A 545 20.01 17.33 11.25
C GLN A 545 20.61 16.33 12.25
N GLY A 546 21.74 15.74 11.89
CA GLY A 546 22.44 14.76 12.70
C GLY A 546 21.79 13.38 12.58
N TYR A 547 21.27 12.84 13.67
CA TYR A 547 20.70 11.49 13.72
C TYR A 547 19.17 11.46 13.52
N MET A 548 18.55 12.65 13.38
CA MET A 548 17.11 12.75 13.23
C MET A 548 16.66 12.34 11.83
N THR A 549 15.63 11.51 11.76
CA THR A 549 14.89 11.22 10.52
C THR A 549 13.39 11.21 10.76
N ALA A 550 12.62 11.63 9.77
CA ALA A 550 11.18 11.69 9.81
C ALA A 550 10.58 11.25 8.46
N THR A 551 9.34 10.78 8.49
CA THR A 551 8.57 10.51 7.27
C THR A 551 7.93 11.80 6.74
N PRO A 552 7.62 11.89 5.44
CA PRO A 552 6.84 13.00 4.89
C PRO A 552 5.47 13.17 5.57
N LEU A 553 4.82 12.07 5.97
CA LEU A 553 3.58 12.12 6.75
C LEU A 553 3.79 12.82 8.11
N GLN A 554 4.87 12.51 8.83
CA GLN A 554 5.18 13.18 10.10
C GLN A 554 5.45 14.69 9.90
N GLN A 555 6.02 15.09 8.76
CA GLN A 555 6.20 16.52 8.42
C GLN A 555 4.86 17.23 8.16
N ALA A 556 3.95 16.58 7.43
CA ALA A 556 2.61 17.09 7.21
C ALA A 556 1.80 17.18 8.52
N GLN A 557 1.90 16.15 9.37
CA GLN A 557 1.25 16.12 10.69
C GLN A 557 1.74 17.24 11.61
N MET A 558 3.05 17.43 11.73
CA MET A 558 3.63 18.51 12.51
C MET A 558 3.10 19.88 12.03
N THR A 559 3.00 20.06 10.72
CA THR A 559 2.46 21.29 10.11
C THR A 559 0.98 21.46 10.45
N ALA A 560 0.18 20.37 10.37
CA ALA A 560 -1.23 20.36 10.74
C ALA A 560 -1.44 20.73 12.22
N VAL A 561 -0.61 20.20 13.14
CA VAL A 561 -0.65 20.53 14.57
C VAL A 561 -0.43 22.03 14.83
N ILE A 562 0.51 22.65 14.11
CA ILE A 562 0.72 24.10 14.25
C ILE A 562 -0.48 24.85 13.65
N ALA A 563 -0.94 24.45 12.48
CA ALA A 563 -2.04 25.10 11.77
C ALA A 563 -3.33 25.13 12.60
N ASN A 564 -3.70 24.01 13.23
CA ASN A 564 -4.95 23.86 13.99
C ASN A 564 -4.89 24.31 15.45
N GLY A 565 -3.74 24.84 15.89
CA GLY A 565 -3.57 25.33 17.27
C GLY A 565 -3.23 24.26 18.30
N GLY A 566 -2.68 23.10 17.89
CA GLY A 566 -2.05 22.14 18.79
C GLY A 566 -2.73 20.79 18.93
N PHE A 567 -3.64 20.40 18.04
CA PHE A 567 -4.29 19.08 18.06
C PHE A 567 -3.60 18.15 17.07
N LEU A 568 -3.13 16.99 17.54
CA LEU A 568 -2.62 15.94 16.69
C LEU A 568 -3.75 14.95 16.42
N TYR A 569 -4.24 14.96 15.19
CA TYR A 569 -5.23 14.01 14.71
C TYR A 569 -4.57 12.74 14.19
N ARG A 570 -5.25 11.60 14.32
CA ARG A 570 -4.87 10.38 13.61
C ARG A 570 -5.01 10.60 12.11
N PRO A 571 -3.95 10.39 11.30
CA PRO A 571 -4.10 10.49 9.86
C PRO A 571 -4.91 9.31 9.34
N THR A 572 -5.82 9.56 8.41
CA THR A 572 -6.67 8.53 7.83
C THR A 572 -6.78 8.70 6.32
N VAL A 573 -6.78 7.57 5.61
CA VAL A 573 -7.13 7.50 4.18
C VAL A 573 -8.55 6.98 3.97
N ILE A 574 -9.23 6.52 5.03
CA ILE A 574 -10.60 6.00 4.98
C ILE A 574 -11.53 7.04 5.58
N HIS A 575 -12.46 7.56 4.76
CA HIS A 575 -13.51 8.44 5.23
C HIS A 575 -14.63 7.65 5.91
N HIS A 576 -15.16 6.60 5.25
CA HIS A 576 -16.15 5.68 5.79
C HIS A 576 -16.26 4.43 4.93
N MET A 577 -16.95 3.41 5.45
CA MET A 577 -17.26 2.18 4.73
C MET A 577 -18.78 2.06 4.57
N THR A 578 -19.22 1.44 3.46
CA THR A 578 -20.64 1.18 3.22
C THR A 578 -20.87 -0.28 2.84
N ASP A 579 -22.05 -0.79 3.18
CA ASP A 579 -22.53 -2.07 2.66
C ASP A 579 -23.05 -1.95 1.21
N ALA A 580 -23.52 -3.06 0.63
CA ALA A 580 -24.06 -3.09 -0.74
C ALA A 580 -25.33 -2.23 -0.90
N GLU A 581 -26.03 -1.94 0.18
CA GLU A 581 -27.24 -1.10 0.23
C GLU A 581 -26.90 0.39 0.44
N GLY A 582 -25.62 0.75 0.60
CA GLY A 582 -25.17 2.11 0.84
C GLY A 582 -25.32 2.60 2.30
N ASN A 583 -25.58 1.71 3.27
CA ASN A 583 -25.56 2.11 4.67
C ASN A 583 -24.11 2.25 5.15
N VAL A 584 -23.80 3.28 5.91
CA VAL A 584 -22.51 3.42 6.58
C VAL A 584 -22.35 2.29 7.60
N VAL A 585 -21.22 1.58 7.55
CA VAL A 585 -20.92 0.44 8.39
C VAL A 585 -19.87 0.79 9.44
N ILE A 586 -20.13 0.44 10.68
CA ILE A 586 -19.20 0.57 11.80
C ILE A 586 -18.73 -0.82 12.18
N VAL A 587 -17.41 -1.01 12.19
CA VAL A 587 -16.75 -2.25 12.60
C VAL A 587 -16.02 -2.06 13.92
N ASP A 588 -15.79 -3.15 14.64
CA ASP A 588 -14.90 -3.19 15.82
C ASP A 588 -13.45 -3.51 15.43
N ASP A 589 -12.55 -3.61 16.42
CA ASP A 589 -11.13 -3.91 16.23
C ASP A 589 -10.88 -5.30 15.59
N ASP A 590 -11.86 -6.19 15.64
CA ASP A 590 -11.83 -7.53 15.04
C ASP A 590 -12.53 -7.56 13.65
N SER A 591 -12.77 -6.39 13.05
CA SER A 591 -13.48 -6.20 11.76
C SER A 591 -14.90 -6.77 11.73
N GLN A 592 -15.54 -6.89 12.91
CA GLN A 592 -16.93 -7.34 12.98
C GLN A 592 -17.88 -6.15 12.90
N ILE A 593 -18.92 -6.26 12.07
CA ILE A 593 -19.95 -5.23 11.96
C ILE A 593 -20.70 -5.13 13.27
N ILE A 594 -20.57 -3.98 13.95
CA ILE A 594 -21.29 -3.68 15.20
C ILE A 594 -22.55 -2.86 14.94
N ALA A 595 -22.54 -2.02 13.92
CA ALA A 595 -23.71 -1.22 13.56
C ALA A 595 -23.70 -0.83 12.07
N ARG A 596 -24.90 -0.48 11.59
CA ARG A 596 -25.13 0.20 10.32
C ARG A 596 -25.86 1.51 10.57
N ALA A 597 -25.56 2.53 9.80
CA ALA A 597 -26.16 3.84 9.93
C ALA A 597 -26.58 4.39 8.55
N ARG A 598 -27.71 5.11 8.54
CA ARG A 598 -28.15 5.84 7.34
C ARG A 598 -28.83 7.14 7.72
N PRO A 599 -28.86 8.14 6.83
CA PRO A 599 -29.62 9.37 7.08
C PRO A 599 -31.13 9.10 7.07
N GLY A 600 -31.84 9.65 8.04
CA GLY A 600 -33.28 9.68 8.08
C GLY A 600 -33.84 10.85 7.26
N ARG A 601 -35.18 10.88 7.07
CA ARG A 601 -35.84 11.89 6.21
C ARG A 601 -35.71 13.34 6.69
N ASN A 602 -35.43 13.55 7.96
CA ASN A 602 -35.32 14.87 8.59
C ASN A 602 -33.86 15.17 9.02
N GLY A 603 -32.86 14.40 8.51
CA GLY A 603 -31.46 14.54 8.87
C GLY A 603 -31.05 13.83 10.18
N GLU A 604 -31.98 13.09 10.82
CA GLU A 604 -31.62 12.23 11.95
C GLU A 604 -30.82 11.01 11.48
N THR A 605 -29.89 10.50 12.34
CA THR A 605 -29.21 9.23 12.10
C THR A 605 -30.11 8.06 12.51
N ILE A 606 -30.34 7.13 11.61
CA ILE A 606 -31.00 5.86 11.87
C ILE A 606 -29.91 4.80 12.08
N LEU A 607 -29.71 4.38 13.34
CA LEU A 607 -28.81 3.27 13.68
C LEU A 607 -29.53 1.93 13.64
N MET A 608 -28.85 0.92 13.15
CA MET A 608 -29.32 -0.46 13.05
C MET A 608 -28.20 -1.41 13.54
N ASP A 609 -28.60 -2.53 14.15
CA ASP A 609 -27.66 -3.62 14.44
C ASP A 609 -27.26 -4.37 13.15
N LYS A 610 -26.39 -5.36 13.29
CA LYS A 610 -25.92 -6.21 12.16
C LYS A 610 -27.07 -6.92 11.43
N ASP A 611 -28.19 -7.16 12.09
CA ASP A 611 -29.36 -7.86 11.55
C ASP A 611 -30.43 -6.88 10.99
N GLY A 612 -30.13 -5.56 11.00
CA GLY A 612 -30.99 -4.51 10.49
C GLY A 612 -32.10 -4.04 11.46
N ASN A 613 -32.06 -4.43 12.73
CA ASN A 613 -33.01 -3.95 13.71
C ASN A 613 -32.58 -2.58 14.27
N PRO A 614 -33.52 -1.71 14.67
CA PRO A 614 -33.18 -0.43 15.29
C PRO A 614 -32.26 -0.61 16.49
N LEU A 615 -31.15 0.14 16.53
CA LEU A 615 -30.15 0.15 17.58
C LEU A 615 -30.20 1.50 18.31
N ASP A 616 -30.25 1.49 19.64
CA ASP A 616 -30.14 2.67 20.50
C ASP A 616 -28.86 2.52 21.35
N ASP A 617 -27.72 2.89 20.76
CA ASP A 617 -26.43 2.86 21.40
C ASP A 617 -25.81 4.26 21.39
N PRO A 618 -25.76 4.97 22.53
CA PRO A 618 -25.21 6.33 22.60
C PRO A 618 -23.68 6.37 22.46
N THR A 619 -22.97 5.25 22.41
CA THR A 619 -21.52 5.20 22.21
C THR A 619 -21.15 5.28 20.75
N ILE A 620 -22.09 4.99 19.84
CA ILE A 620 -21.89 5.07 18.39
C ILE A 620 -22.29 6.47 17.92
N ASN A 621 -21.29 7.30 17.63
CA ASN A 621 -21.51 8.67 17.17
C ASN A 621 -21.35 8.74 15.65
N VAL A 622 -22.46 8.62 14.92
CA VAL A 622 -22.51 8.80 13.45
C VAL A 622 -23.42 9.96 13.14
N ARG A 623 -22.94 10.88 12.31
CA ARG A 623 -23.72 12.06 11.89
C ARG A 623 -23.72 12.22 10.38
N PHE A 624 -24.80 12.80 9.88
CA PHE A 624 -24.98 13.15 8.49
C PHE A 624 -25.30 14.65 8.36
N ASP A 625 -24.87 15.27 7.27
CA ASP A 625 -25.24 16.63 6.94
C ASP A 625 -26.71 16.71 6.45
N ALA A 626 -27.16 17.92 6.06
CA ALA A 626 -28.51 18.14 5.57
C ALA A 626 -28.78 17.47 4.21
N GLU A 627 -27.75 17.19 3.46
CA GLU A 627 -27.74 16.53 2.17
C GLU A 627 -27.69 14.99 2.31
N GLY A 628 -27.39 14.48 3.51
CA GLY A 628 -27.30 13.04 3.83
C GLY A 628 -25.90 12.45 3.70
N ASN A 629 -24.86 13.27 3.56
CA ASN A 629 -23.49 12.79 3.51
C ASN A 629 -22.96 12.53 4.92
N TYR A 630 -22.13 11.50 5.09
CA TYR A 630 -21.47 11.18 6.34
C TYR A 630 -20.47 12.29 6.73
N ILE A 631 -20.51 12.70 8.01
CA ILE A 631 -19.59 13.69 8.56
C ILE A 631 -18.49 12.98 9.34
N TYR A 632 -17.25 13.08 8.89
CA TYR A 632 -16.08 12.60 9.61
C TYR A 632 -15.55 13.71 10.54
N GLU A 633 -15.37 13.40 11.84
CA GLU A 633 -14.95 14.39 12.85
C GLU A 633 -13.45 14.36 13.18
N GLY A 634 -12.75 13.34 12.74
CA GLY A 634 -11.36 13.09 13.10
C GLY A 634 -11.18 12.53 14.51
N GLU A 635 -10.09 11.83 14.73
CA GLU A 635 -9.67 11.27 16.01
C GLU A 635 -8.46 12.05 16.54
N VAL A 636 -8.61 12.76 17.65
CA VAL A 636 -7.49 13.43 18.32
C VAL A 636 -6.72 12.41 19.14
N ILE A 637 -5.48 12.12 18.74
CA ILE A 637 -4.61 11.15 19.43
C ILE A 637 -3.66 11.80 20.43
N ASP A 638 -3.43 13.12 20.33
CA ASP A 638 -2.60 13.88 21.26
C ASP A 638 -2.92 15.37 21.20
N THR A 639 -2.48 16.14 22.20
CA THR A 639 -2.62 17.59 22.25
C THR A 639 -1.31 18.21 22.69
N LEU A 640 -0.86 19.21 21.94
CA LEU A 640 0.36 19.93 22.23
C LEU A 640 0.24 20.76 23.51
N ALA A 641 1.11 20.51 24.47
CA ALA A 641 1.16 21.28 25.72
C ALA A 641 1.95 22.62 25.53
N VAL A 642 1.47 23.47 24.61
CA VAL A 642 2.02 24.79 24.30
C VAL A 642 0.88 25.79 24.31
N ASP A 643 1.10 26.94 24.99
CA ASP A 643 0.12 27.99 25.08
C ASP A 643 -0.16 28.61 23.69
N GLN A 644 -1.42 28.95 23.44
CA GLN A 644 -1.89 29.42 22.13
C GLN A 644 -1.14 30.69 21.66
N GLU A 645 -0.70 31.54 22.58
CA GLU A 645 0.10 32.71 22.22
C GLU A 645 1.45 32.35 21.63
N TYR A 646 2.07 31.25 22.05
CA TYR A 646 3.35 30.76 21.50
C TYR A 646 3.19 30.03 20.18
N ILE A 647 2.11 29.26 20.04
CA ILE A 647 1.76 28.67 18.73
C ILE A 647 1.56 29.78 17.70
N ARG A 648 0.86 30.88 18.08
CA ARG A 648 0.64 32.01 17.19
C ARG A 648 1.97 32.69 16.77
N VAL A 649 2.94 32.84 17.68
CA VAL A 649 4.27 33.35 17.31
C VAL A 649 4.95 32.49 16.26
N VAL A 650 4.82 31.15 16.37
CA VAL A 650 5.35 30.22 15.36
C VAL A 650 4.62 30.40 14.05
N GLN A 651 3.27 30.45 14.08
CA GLN A 651 2.43 30.69 12.90
C GLN A 651 2.78 32.00 12.19
N GLU A 652 2.99 33.08 12.95
CA GLU A 652 3.43 34.41 12.42
C GLU A 652 4.81 34.32 11.75
N GLY A 653 5.75 33.57 12.36
CA GLY A 653 7.04 33.30 11.75
C GLY A 653 6.93 32.51 10.45
N MET A 654 6.05 31.49 10.41
CA MET A 654 5.75 30.72 9.20
C MET A 654 5.10 31.58 8.10
N LYS A 655 4.20 32.50 8.47
CA LYS A 655 3.59 33.42 7.50
C LYS A 655 4.66 34.31 6.86
N MET A 656 5.57 34.84 7.65
CA MET A 656 6.70 35.68 7.18
C MET A 656 7.66 34.92 6.24
N VAL A 657 7.70 33.60 6.27
CA VAL A 657 8.47 32.77 5.29
C VAL A 657 7.99 33.02 3.87
N ASN A 658 6.69 33.20 3.67
CA ASN A 658 6.05 33.38 2.36
C ASN A 658 5.85 34.88 1.99
N GLU A 659 6.36 35.79 2.80
CA GLU A 659 6.19 37.24 2.63
C GLU A 659 7.52 37.93 2.40
N HIS A 660 7.46 39.19 1.89
CA HIS A 660 8.56 40.13 1.83
C HIS A 660 8.29 41.27 2.86
N PRO A 661 8.60 41.04 4.15
CA PRO A 661 8.27 42.06 5.18
C PRO A 661 8.96 43.42 4.97
N SER A 662 10.11 43.42 4.29
CA SER A 662 10.80 44.66 3.84
C SER A 662 11.72 44.33 2.67
N PRO A 663 12.20 45.33 1.92
CA PRO A 663 13.21 45.14 0.86
C PRO A 663 14.51 44.49 1.32
N GLU A 664 14.81 44.54 2.62
CA GLU A 664 16.04 44.03 3.25
C GLU A 664 15.80 42.66 3.91
N VAL A 665 14.51 42.28 4.15
CA VAL A 665 14.10 41.06 4.83
C VAL A 665 13.02 40.40 3.99
N PHE A 666 13.34 39.30 3.36
CA PHE A 666 12.38 38.47 2.64
C PHE A 666 12.39 37.07 3.23
N GLY A 667 11.22 36.42 3.23
CA GLY A 667 11.08 35.06 3.70
C GLY A 667 11.70 34.08 2.72
N THR A 668 12.26 32.97 3.23
CA THR A 668 12.93 31.96 2.41
C THR A 668 12.00 31.29 1.42
N GLY A 669 10.69 31.20 1.71
CA GLY A 669 9.67 30.64 0.82
C GLY A 669 9.25 31.58 -0.31
N ALA A 670 9.58 32.87 -0.22
CA ALA A 670 9.26 33.86 -1.24
C ALA A 670 10.40 34.09 -2.24
N THR A 671 11.51 33.34 -2.14
CA THR A 671 12.72 33.55 -2.97
C THR A 671 12.49 33.27 -4.45
N TYR A 672 11.75 32.21 -4.78
CA TYR A 672 11.58 31.74 -6.16
C TYR A 672 10.13 31.73 -6.63
N ILE A 673 9.18 32.13 -5.78
CA ILE A 673 7.76 32.12 -6.09
C ILE A 673 7.04 33.36 -5.56
N GLU A 674 6.06 33.83 -6.33
CA GLU A 674 5.21 34.97 -5.95
C GLU A 674 3.92 34.49 -5.27
N TRP A 675 3.89 34.56 -3.92
CA TRP A 675 2.72 34.22 -3.13
C TRP A 675 1.60 35.27 -3.22
N ASP A 676 1.90 36.49 -3.65
CA ASP A 676 0.96 37.60 -3.74
C ASP A 676 -0.20 37.27 -4.70
N SER A 677 0.07 36.48 -5.75
CA SER A 677 -0.98 36.03 -6.69
C SER A 677 -2.03 35.14 -6.03
N LEU A 678 -1.60 34.24 -5.12
CA LEU A 678 -2.49 33.37 -4.35
C LEU A 678 -3.21 34.18 -3.25
N ALA A 679 -2.52 35.10 -2.59
CA ALA A 679 -3.11 36.01 -1.60
C ALA A 679 -4.17 36.94 -2.25
N ALA A 680 -3.95 37.40 -3.49
CA ALA A 680 -4.93 38.19 -4.24
C ALA A 680 -6.19 37.39 -4.60
N ALA A 681 -6.08 36.07 -4.71
CA ALA A 681 -7.22 35.15 -4.84
C ALA A 681 -7.91 34.84 -3.48
N GLY A 682 -7.46 35.46 -2.38
CA GLY A 682 -8.05 35.30 -1.04
C GLY A 682 -7.41 34.18 -0.20
N ILE A 683 -6.38 33.51 -0.70
CA ILE A 683 -5.73 32.40 0.00
C ILE A 683 -4.40 32.87 0.61
N THR A 684 -4.40 33.08 1.92
CA THR A 684 -3.19 33.39 2.68
C THR A 684 -2.48 32.10 3.12
N THR A 685 -1.14 32.10 3.12
CA THR A 685 -0.36 30.91 3.38
C THR A 685 0.67 31.13 4.48
N ALA A 686 1.05 30.06 5.17
CA ALA A 686 2.18 30.03 6.08
C ALA A 686 2.99 28.75 5.80
N GLY A 687 4.32 28.84 5.86
CA GLY A 687 5.16 27.71 5.50
C GLY A 687 6.55 27.72 6.13
N LYS A 688 7.34 26.71 5.82
CA LYS A 688 8.76 26.61 6.22
C LYS A 688 9.54 25.84 5.19
N THR A 689 10.61 26.45 4.69
CA THR A 689 11.60 25.81 3.82
C THR A 689 12.52 24.90 4.61
N GLY A 690 12.97 23.83 3.97
CA GLY A 690 13.98 22.92 4.48
C GLY A 690 14.97 22.52 3.39
N THR A 691 16.23 22.46 3.77
CA THR A 691 17.31 21.91 2.98
C THR A 691 18.11 21.03 3.92
N SER A 692 18.17 19.73 3.64
CA SER A 692 18.78 18.79 4.57
C SER A 692 19.92 18.02 3.90
N GLU A 693 21.11 18.12 4.50
CA GLU A 693 22.27 17.33 4.09
C GLU A 693 22.05 15.85 4.41
N TYR A 694 22.52 14.98 3.50
CA TYR A 694 22.44 13.53 3.67
C TYR A 694 23.65 12.83 3.07
N CYS A 695 23.89 11.59 3.49
CA CYS A 695 24.90 10.73 2.92
C CYS A 695 24.46 9.27 3.14
N ASP A 696 23.60 8.79 2.29
CA ASP A 696 23.09 7.43 2.30
C ASP A 696 23.85 6.50 1.34
N ASN A 697 23.41 5.26 1.19
CA ASN A 697 24.05 4.28 0.31
C ASN A 697 24.04 4.71 -1.16
N ILE A 698 22.98 5.39 -1.63
CA ILE A 698 22.88 5.89 -3.01
C ILE A 698 23.91 6.99 -3.21
N ALA A 699 23.94 7.99 -2.33
CA ALA A 699 24.87 9.09 -2.39
C ALA A 699 26.35 8.64 -2.33
N ILE A 700 26.65 7.62 -1.52
CA ILE A 700 27.98 7.00 -1.43
C ILE A 700 28.34 6.31 -2.76
N GLN A 701 27.45 5.50 -3.31
CA GLN A 701 27.67 4.78 -4.58
C GLN A 701 27.85 5.73 -5.78
N ARG A 702 27.11 6.86 -5.77
CA ARG A 702 27.21 7.91 -6.79
C ARG A 702 28.41 8.85 -6.59
N GLY A 703 29.11 8.75 -5.45
CA GLY A 703 30.22 9.66 -5.11
C GLY A 703 29.77 11.09 -4.81
N TRP A 704 28.51 11.28 -4.41
CA TRP A 704 27.97 12.59 -4.02
C TRP A 704 28.46 13.07 -2.66
N CYS A 705 28.78 12.12 -1.75
CA CYS A 705 29.37 12.44 -0.45
C CYS A 705 30.87 12.65 -0.59
N ARG A 706 31.33 13.89 -0.51
CA ARG A 706 32.75 14.23 -0.58
C ARG A 706 33.25 14.72 0.77
N PHE A 707 34.32 14.10 1.25
CA PHE A 707 35.00 14.42 2.51
C PHE A 707 36.39 14.94 2.21
N GLU A 708 36.50 16.00 1.39
CA GLU A 708 37.81 16.54 1.00
C GLU A 708 38.39 17.46 2.09
N ASP A 709 39.72 17.34 2.25
CA ASP A 709 40.49 17.97 3.33
C ASP A 709 40.84 19.46 3.06
N ILE A 710 40.12 20.08 2.12
CA ILE A 710 40.28 21.50 1.83
C ILE A 710 39.43 22.30 2.82
N GLU A 711 40.06 22.80 3.86
CA GLU A 711 39.47 23.62 4.93
C GLU A 711 38.39 22.92 5.80
N GLN A 712 38.42 21.56 5.92
CA GLN A 712 37.47 20.77 6.72
C GLN A 712 36.00 20.88 6.29
N ARG A 713 35.71 21.29 5.06
CA ARG A 713 34.35 21.32 4.52
C ARG A 713 33.94 19.94 3.99
N ARG A 714 32.83 19.48 4.48
CA ARG A 714 32.11 18.34 3.89
C ARG A 714 31.17 18.88 2.82
N ILE A 715 31.21 18.32 1.61
CA ILE A 715 30.20 18.59 0.60
C ILE A 715 29.29 17.41 0.53
N LEU A 716 28.07 17.63 0.98
CA LEU A 716 27.02 16.62 0.99
C LEU A 716 25.89 17.05 0.06
N PRO A 717 25.25 16.07 -0.62
CA PRO A 717 24.04 16.34 -1.36
C PRO A 717 22.92 16.74 -0.39
N THR A 718 21.91 17.43 -0.90
CA THR A 718 20.81 17.92 -0.08
C THR A 718 19.45 17.49 -0.63
N HIS A 719 18.53 17.15 0.27
CA HIS A 719 17.12 17.02 -0.02
C HIS A 719 16.44 18.37 0.05
N ALA A 720 15.46 18.59 -0.83
CA ALA A 720 14.59 19.75 -0.76
C ALA A 720 13.32 19.41 0.01
N TRP A 721 12.98 20.25 0.99
CA TRP A 721 11.77 20.17 1.79
C TRP A 721 11.00 21.47 1.79
N TYR A 722 9.68 21.37 1.82
CA TYR A 722 8.82 22.48 2.16
C TYR A 722 7.55 21.97 2.86
N VAL A 723 7.15 22.70 3.91
CA VAL A 723 5.88 22.46 4.59
C VAL A 723 5.08 23.76 4.62
N ALA A 724 3.77 23.67 4.44
CA ALA A 724 2.89 24.83 4.46
C ALA A 724 1.47 24.43 4.87
N TYR A 725 0.70 25.44 5.26
CA TYR A 725 -0.75 25.33 5.42
C TYR A 725 -1.47 26.56 4.89
N ALA A 726 -2.74 26.39 4.54
CA ALA A 726 -3.61 27.44 4.03
C ALA A 726 -5.09 27.14 4.38
N PRO A 727 -5.96 28.17 4.48
CA PRO A 727 -5.61 29.57 4.71
C PRO A 727 -4.94 29.79 6.10
N TYR A 728 -4.21 30.88 6.25
CA TYR A 728 -3.50 31.19 7.51
C TYR A 728 -4.43 31.27 8.72
N ASP A 729 -5.59 31.93 8.57
CA ASP A 729 -6.51 32.20 9.69
C ASP A 729 -7.49 31.06 9.98
N ASP A 730 -7.85 30.26 8.98
CA ASP A 730 -8.78 29.11 9.10
C ASP A 730 -8.29 27.94 8.24
N PRO A 731 -7.28 27.21 8.67
CA PRO A 731 -6.57 26.22 7.85
C PRO A 731 -7.46 25.07 7.40
N GLU A 732 -7.41 24.78 6.08
CA GLU A 732 -8.16 23.68 5.44
C GLU A 732 -7.23 22.63 4.84
N ILE A 733 -5.99 23.00 4.53
CA ILE A 733 -4.99 22.10 3.99
C ILE A 733 -3.62 22.35 4.64
N ALA A 734 -2.92 21.27 4.99
CA ALA A 734 -1.51 21.28 5.36
C ALA A 734 -0.74 20.38 4.39
N VAL A 735 0.35 20.87 3.81
CA VAL A 735 1.12 20.20 2.75
C VAL A 735 2.57 20.01 3.19
N ALA A 736 3.13 18.83 2.94
CA ALA A 736 4.56 18.56 2.99
C ALA A 736 5.04 18.07 1.63
N VAL A 737 6.10 18.68 1.12
CA VAL A 737 6.76 18.30 -0.13
C VAL A 737 8.20 17.91 0.17
N PHE A 738 8.60 16.77 -0.34
CA PHE A 738 9.94 16.20 -0.26
C PHE A 738 10.47 15.89 -1.66
N VAL A 739 11.72 16.28 -1.95
CA VAL A 739 12.41 15.92 -3.20
C VAL A 739 13.81 15.40 -2.85
N PHE A 740 14.03 14.12 -3.10
CA PHE A 740 15.32 13.46 -2.88
C PHE A 740 16.38 14.05 -3.81
N ASN A 741 17.55 14.38 -3.25
CA ASN A 741 18.62 15.06 -3.99
C ASN A 741 18.13 16.33 -4.71
N GLY A 742 17.05 16.94 -4.19
CA GLY A 742 16.38 18.10 -4.81
C GLY A 742 17.18 19.41 -4.72
N GLY A 743 18.14 19.53 -3.79
CA GLY A 743 18.86 20.77 -3.55
C GLY A 743 18.10 21.68 -2.57
N GLU A 744 17.85 22.93 -2.96
CA GLU A 744 17.19 23.91 -2.09
C GLU A 744 15.67 23.73 -2.07
N GLY A 745 15.08 23.68 -0.85
CA GLY A 745 13.65 23.56 -0.67
C GLY A 745 12.85 24.73 -1.23
N SER A 746 13.39 25.95 -1.10
CA SER A 746 12.82 27.18 -1.68
C SER A 746 12.65 27.12 -3.20
N ALA A 747 13.57 26.45 -3.90
CA ALA A 747 13.57 26.37 -5.35
C ALA A 747 12.66 25.26 -5.89
N TRP A 748 12.66 24.08 -5.27
CA TRP A 748 12.08 22.87 -5.87
C TRP A 748 10.91 22.25 -5.10
N ALA A 749 10.79 22.51 -3.80
CA ALA A 749 9.66 22.00 -3.01
C ALA A 749 8.58 23.08 -2.78
N THR A 750 8.97 24.34 -2.56
CA THR A 750 8.03 25.44 -2.31
C THR A 750 7.04 25.68 -3.46
N PRO A 751 7.47 25.74 -4.75
CA PRO A 751 6.53 25.94 -5.84
C PRO A 751 5.51 24.79 -5.97
N VAL A 752 5.93 23.55 -5.78
CA VAL A 752 5.03 22.38 -5.80
C VAL A 752 3.91 22.54 -4.76
N ALA A 753 4.28 22.91 -3.51
CA ALA A 753 3.28 23.12 -2.46
C ALA A 753 2.30 24.26 -2.79
N CYS A 754 2.77 25.34 -3.41
CA CYS A 754 1.89 26.43 -3.85
C CYS A 754 0.86 25.94 -4.86
N HIS A 755 1.28 25.20 -5.87
CA HIS A 755 0.38 24.64 -6.89
C HIS A 755 -0.63 23.66 -6.29
N VAL A 756 -0.21 22.80 -5.34
CA VAL A 756 -1.12 21.89 -4.62
C VAL A 756 -2.16 22.65 -3.81
N ILE A 757 -1.74 23.71 -3.10
CA ILE A 757 -2.67 24.58 -2.35
C ILE A 757 -3.64 25.28 -3.33
N ALA A 758 -3.13 25.86 -4.42
CA ALA A 758 -3.96 26.50 -5.43
C ALA A 758 -4.99 25.56 -6.05
N ALA A 759 -4.60 24.31 -6.31
CA ALA A 759 -5.46 23.28 -6.84
C ALA A 759 -6.58 22.89 -5.84
N HIS A 760 -6.23 22.73 -4.57
CA HIS A 760 -7.21 22.43 -3.51
C HIS A 760 -8.34 23.48 -3.45
N PHE A 761 -8.01 24.75 -3.61
CA PHE A 761 -8.99 25.83 -3.62
C PHE A 761 -9.58 26.13 -5.02
N GLY A 762 -9.17 25.41 -6.05
CA GLY A 762 -9.64 25.62 -7.42
C GLY A 762 -9.41 27.04 -7.93
N VAL A 763 -8.24 27.65 -7.64
CA VAL A 763 -7.92 29.03 -8.02
C VAL A 763 -6.89 29.09 -9.15
N GLY A 764 -6.87 30.23 -9.87
CA GLY A 764 -5.97 30.42 -10.99
C GLY A 764 -6.21 29.43 -12.11
N GLN A 765 -5.14 28.86 -12.65
CA GLN A 765 -5.17 27.84 -13.73
C GLN A 765 -5.88 26.54 -13.32
N TYR A 766 -6.16 26.31 -12.05
CA TYR A 766 -6.81 25.12 -11.52
C TYR A 766 -8.33 25.27 -11.40
N ALA A 767 -8.89 26.41 -11.73
CA ALA A 767 -10.33 26.68 -11.63
C ALA A 767 -11.17 25.75 -12.52
N SER A 768 -10.65 25.33 -13.68
CA SER A 768 -11.31 24.35 -14.57
C SER A 768 -10.98 22.90 -14.22
N VAL A 769 -9.93 22.63 -13.45
CA VAL A 769 -9.47 21.27 -13.14
C VAL A 769 -10.08 20.77 -11.84
N THR A 770 -9.94 21.55 -10.77
CA THR A 770 -10.42 21.18 -9.43
C THR A 770 -11.53 22.11 -8.90
N GLY A 771 -11.66 23.31 -9.46
CA GLY A 771 -12.65 24.31 -9.06
C GLY A 771 -14.06 24.14 -9.67
N GLY A 772 -14.28 23.11 -10.51
CA GLY A 772 -15.57 22.78 -11.09
C GLY A 772 -16.07 23.75 -12.20
N LEU A 773 -15.22 24.68 -12.69
CA LEU A 773 -15.53 25.53 -13.82
C LEU A 773 -15.24 24.81 -15.14
N THR A 774 -16.03 25.11 -16.18
CA THR A 774 -15.67 24.67 -17.52
C THR A 774 -14.42 25.40 -18.03
N PRO A 775 -13.67 24.84 -19.01
CA PRO A 775 -12.52 25.53 -19.60
C PRO A 775 -12.86 26.93 -20.19
N GLU A 776 -14.08 27.10 -20.70
CA GLU A 776 -14.58 28.39 -21.23
C GLU A 776 -14.81 29.41 -20.11
N GLU A 777 -15.34 28.97 -18.95
CA GLU A 777 -15.54 29.84 -17.77
C GLU A 777 -14.22 30.20 -17.07
N ALA A 778 -13.22 29.34 -17.17
CA ALA A 778 -11.89 29.60 -16.63
C ALA A 778 -11.02 30.47 -17.56
N GLU A 779 -11.43 30.72 -18.78
CA GLU A 779 -10.68 31.55 -19.74
C GLU A 779 -10.52 33.01 -19.22
N GLY A 780 -9.27 33.44 -19.09
CA GLY A 780 -8.94 34.79 -18.60
C GLY A 780 -8.75 34.91 -17.07
N ILE A 781 -8.87 33.80 -16.31
CA ILE A 781 -8.49 33.80 -14.89
C ILE A 781 -6.95 33.91 -14.80
N PRO A 782 -6.42 34.86 -13.97
CA PRO A 782 -4.97 35.00 -13.82
C PRO A 782 -4.34 33.72 -13.27
N THR A 783 -3.18 33.35 -13.80
CA THR A 783 -2.38 32.25 -13.26
C THR A 783 -1.82 32.62 -11.88
N VAL A 784 -1.69 31.62 -10.99
CA VAL A 784 -1.10 31.77 -9.65
C VAL A 784 0.14 30.89 -9.52
N CYS A 785 0.91 31.07 -8.45
CA CYS A 785 2.13 30.30 -8.17
C CYS A 785 3.20 30.44 -9.25
N ASN A 786 3.34 31.65 -9.84
CA ASN A 786 4.39 31.89 -10.82
C ASN A 786 5.78 31.73 -10.18
N SER A 787 6.58 30.83 -10.73
CA SER A 787 7.98 30.63 -10.32
C SER A 787 8.92 31.22 -11.35
N ILE A 788 9.98 31.91 -10.88
CA ILE A 788 11.04 32.44 -11.77
C ILE A 788 11.90 31.33 -12.39
N LEU A 789 11.84 30.10 -11.87
CA LEU A 789 12.59 28.95 -12.38
C LEU A 789 11.85 28.21 -13.48
N PHE A 790 10.58 27.97 -13.26
CA PHE A 790 9.75 27.14 -14.14
C PHE A 790 8.27 27.31 -13.80
N PHE A 791 7.42 27.30 -14.82
CA PHE A 791 5.98 27.26 -14.68
C PHE A 791 5.48 25.94 -15.28
N PRO A 792 4.87 25.05 -14.48
CA PRO A 792 4.40 23.76 -14.99
C PRO A 792 3.21 23.95 -15.91
N GLU A 793 3.02 23.01 -16.84
CA GLU A 793 1.80 22.92 -17.66
C GLU A 793 0.64 22.50 -16.75
N THR A 794 -0.53 23.13 -16.96
CA THR A 794 -1.74 22.74 -16.21
C THR A 794 -2.19 21.36 -16.66
N PRO A 795 -2.34 20.37 -15.76
CA PRO A 795 -2.74 19.04 -16.12
C PRO A 795 -4.16 19.01 -16.71
N GLN A 796 -4.39 18.08 -17.63
CA GLN A 796 -5.73 17.71 -18.05
C GLN A 796 -6.09 16.42 -17.32
N LEU A 797 -7.15 16.42 -16.51
CA LEU A 797 -7.55 15.24 -15.77
C LEU A 797 -7.75 14.06 -16.71
N SER A 798 -7.05 12.97 -16.44
CA SER A 798 -7.12 11.73 -17.22
C SER A 798 -8.26 10.83 -16.74
N ILE A 799 -8.66 11.00 -15.48
CA ILE A 799 -9.71 10.21 -14.85
C ILE A 799 -11.05 10.93 -15.08
N ALA A 800 -11.93 10.32 -15.88
CA ALA A 800 -13.24 10.85 -16.14
C ALA A 800 -14.02 11.08 -14.82
N ALA A 801 -14.59 12.28 -14.70
CA ALA A 801 -15.39 12.68 -13.55
C ALA A 801 -16.82 12.08 -13.55
N ASP A 802 -17.12 11.15 -14.46
CA ASP A 802 -18.45 10.53 -14.48
C ASP A 802 -18.59 9.65 -13.23
N PRO A 803 -19.55 9.98 -12.35
CA PRO A 803 -19.92 9.07 -11.27
C PRO A 803 -20.29 7.74 -11.92
N VAL A 804 -19.96 6.65 -11.24
CA VAL A 804 -20.45 5.32 -11.62
C VAL A 804 -21.97 5.49 -11.76
N GLU A 805 -22.50 5.56 -13.03
CA GLU A 805 -23.92 5.32 -13.23
C GLU A 805 -24.21 4.06 -12.43
N GLU A 806 -25.16 4.12 -11.50
CA GLU A 806 -25.62 2.95 -10.77
C GLU A 806 -25.72 1.86 -11.81
N THR A 807 -24.70 0.99 -11.88
CA THR A 807 -24.79 -0.19 -12.72
C THR A 807 -25.99 -0.88 -12.15
N GLU A 808 -27.13 -0.78 -12.87
CA GLU A 808 -28.24 -1.69 -12.68
C GLU A 808 -27.57 -3.02 -12.37
N THR A 809 -27.82 -3.57 -11.20
CA THR A 809 -27.28 -4.86 -10.80
C THR A 809 -27.77 -5.81 -11.88
N ILE A 810 -26.94 -5.95 -12.91
CA ILE A 810 -27.17 -6.98 -13.93
C ILE A 810 -26.91 -8.24 -13.14
N ASP A 811 -28.00 -8.87 -12.67
CA ASP A 811 -27.91 -10.21 -12.17
C ASP A 811 -27.22 -11.02 -13.29
N PRO A 812 -25.95 -11.46 -13.10
CA PRO A 812 -25.21 -12.17 -14.14
C PRO A 812 -25.90 -13.49 -14.52
N PHE A 813 -27.02 -13.83 -13.86
CA PHE A 813 -27.82 -15.03 -14.07
C PHE A 813 -29.22 -14.73 -14.60
N GLU A 814 -29.66 -13.46 -14.78
CA GLU A 814 -30.96 -13.14 -15.37
C GLU A 814 -30.90 -13.34 -16.89
N GLY A 815 -31.17 -14.56 -17.33
CA GLY A 815 -31.22 -14.92 -18.75
C GLY A 815 -30.46 -16.18 -19.15
N LEU A 816 -29.87 -16.89 -18.22
CA LEU A 816 -29.33 -18.22 -18.49
C LEU A 816 -30.44 -19.29 -18.27
N PRO A 817 -30.79 -20.11 -19.27
CA PRO A 817 -31.80 -21.14 -19.15
C PRO A 817 -31.39 -22.29 -18.22
#